data_736be54d7f6f9a72bb567d80ecbb0d1f
#
_entry.id   736be54d7f6f9a72bb567d80ecbb0d1f
#
_cell.length_a   1.000
_cell.length_b   1.000
_cell.length_c   1.000
_cell.angle_alpha   90.00
_cell.angle_beta   90.00
_cell.angle_gamma   90.00
#
_symmetry.space_group_name_H-M   'P 1'
#
loop_
_entity.id
_entity.type
_entity.pdbx_description
1 polymer ?
#
loop_
_entity_poly.entity_id
_entity_poly.type
_entity_poly.pdbx_seq_one_letter_code
_entity_poly.pdbx_strand_id
1 'polypeptide(L)'
;MDKINLVCGSLLHDIGKIIYRGTSERAKHSKLGGDFIKSFEQFRNTELTDCIRYHHAQEITSVKSNKEKNSLFYITYIADNISSGMDRRKDLEEGAEGFNWDKKVALGSVFNVLNEKEKGRQNYSYPFVARTRIKEEPLNFPTATQNQYTTAYYDGLITDMKTILQRLKPDKEHINSLLQMMESLWSYVPSSTDKNQLVDISLYDHSRTTAAIASAIYDYFQAENITDYQKELFDYNATEFYDKNAFLMMNFDMSGVQNFIYNISGSKALKSLRARSFYLDMLLEYISDNLLEKLELSRANILYVGGGHAYLLLANTNKTKAILSDFEHDLKTWFLDKFKIDLYVAMAYTEVSANDLMNHNGHYRDIYRRLSQKTSAKKANRYTAEEILNLNHQGTENARECRECKRSDLLIEEDDICEICDSLQKVSRDLTRENIFVIANEGVLDMPFGKKMSALSYSQADKLKKSNAEVQIYTKNISEIGQNLMTRIDMGDYTYRSDFHEMLEEVEVGINRLGVLRADVDNLGQAFINGIPDDYLSISRTATFSRAMSRFFKNYLNQLLSEKSYKINVIYAGGDDLFMIGAWQDILDFSIVLKQKFADFTQNKLSISAGIGMFREKYPVARMASLTGDLEDAAKDYKPDERAVQATKNAVTLFDATNVFSWDTLENDIFVKLDAITKNFEKLDETGKAFIYRLIDLLRGVNENQQINIARLAYTLSRMEEKIGKTFAQELYNWANADRKTLIMALEIYILKTRER
;
A
#
# COMPACT_ATOMS: atom_id res chain seq x y z
N MET A 1 25.90 9.59 18.60
CA MET A 1 26.40 10.25 17.36
C MET A 1 26.79 9.19 16.34
N ASP A 2 27.48 8.14 16.74
CA ASP A 2 27.97 7.07 15.84
C ASP A 2 26.86 6.31 15.11
N LYS A 3 25.76 5.95 15.79
CA LYS A 3 24.61 5.30 15.16
C LYS A 3 23.96 6.16 14.06
N ILE A 4 23.87 7.47 14.25
CA ILE A 4 23.33 8.39 13.25
C ILE A 4 24.24 8.48 12.03
N ASN A 5 25.57 8.56 12.26
CA ASN A 5 26.56 8.53 11.18
C ASN A 5 26.50 7.22 10.39
N LEU A 6 26.34 6.09 11.09
CA LEU A 6 26.17 4.79 10.47
C LEU A 6 24.89 4.72 9.60
N VAL A 7 23.76 5.16 10.15
CA VAL A 7 22.48 5.14 9.41
C VAL A 7 22.56 6.03 8.18
N CYS A 8 23.02 7.27 8.32
CA CYS A 8 23.18 8.21 7.19
C CYS A 8 24.22 7.69 6.17
N GLY A 9 25.34 7.15 6.64
CA GLY A 9 26.37 6.55 5.79
C GLY A 9 25.85 5.34 5.01
N SER A 10 25.10 4.45 5.69
CA SER A 10 24.47 3.27 5.05
C SER A 10 23.35 3.65 4.10
N LEU A 11 22.55 4.70 4.38
CA LEU A 11 21.57 5.23 3.43
C LEU A 11 22.24 5.76 2.15
N LEU A 12 23.38 6.42 2.29
CA LEU A 12 24.08 7.10 1.19
C LEU A 12 25.21 6.27 0.57
N HIS A 13 25.47 5.01 1.02
CA HIS A 13 26.63 4.23 0.60
C HIS A 13 26.77 4.10 -0.92
N ASP A 14 25.67 3.95 -1.60
CA ASP A 14 25.58 3.75 -3.05
C ASP A 14 25.24 5.01 -3.87
N ILE A 15 25.20 6.20 -3.27
CA ILE A 15 24.92 7.47 -3.97
C ILE A 15 25.86 7.70 -5.16
N GLY A 16 27.06 7.19 -5.07
CA GLY A 16 28.05 7.27 -6.14
C GLY A 16 27.69 6.53 -7.42
N LYS A 17 26.74 5.58 -7.37
CA LYS A 17 26.21 4.92 -8.58
C LYS A 17 25.48 5.92 -9.49
N ILE A 18 24.74 6.87 -8.90
CA ILE A 18 24.07 7.95 -9.64
C ILE A 18 25.12 8.88 -10.25
N ILE A 19 26.13 9.28 -9.47
CA ILE A 19 27.23 10.14 -9.94
C ILE A 19 27.96 9.47 -11.11
N TYR A 20 28.34 8.19 -10.95
CA TYR A 20 29.03 7.42 -12.00
C TYR A 20 28.22 7.30 -13.29
N ARG A 21 26.87 7.21 -13.20
CA ARG A 21 25.99 7.07 -14.38
C ARG A 21 25.71 8.43 -15.04
N GLY A 22 25.71 9.53 -14.25
CA GLY A 22 25.42 10.89 -14.71
C GLY A 22 26.62 11.69 -15.18
N THR A 23 27.85 11.20 -14.93
CA THR A 23 29.08 11.93 -15.29
C THR A 23 30.00 11.12 -16.19
N SER A 24 31.01 11.77 -16.76
CA SER A 24 32.09 11.12 -17.52
C SER A 24 33.22 10.57 -16.62
N GLU A 25 33.12 10.73 -15.31
CA GLU A 25 34.13 10.29 -14.36
C GLU A 25 34.25 8.76 -14.36
N ARG A 26 35.51 8.26 -14.30
CA ARG A 26 35.83 6.82 -14.37
C ARG A 26 36.31 6.25 -13.03
N ALA A 27 36.06 6.93 -11.92
CA ALA A 27 36.41 6.40 -10.61
C ALA A 27 35.35 5.40 -10.10
N LYS A 28 35.71 4.57 -9.13
CA LYS A 28 34.76 3.66 -8.45
C LYS A 28 33.64 4.47 -7.80
N HIS A 29 32.40 3.95 -7.83
CA HIS A 29 31.24 4.64 -7.26
C HIS A 29 31.40 4.93 -5.75
N SER A 30 32.03 4.04 -4.98
CA SER A 30 32.35 4.26 -3.57
C SER A 30 33.18 5.53 -3.33
N LYS A 31 34.20 5.76 -4.16
CA LYS A 31 35.02 6.99 -4.13
C LYS A 31 34.21 8.20 -4.56
N LEU A 32 33.51 8.12 -5.69
CA LEU A 32 32.67 9.22 -6.21
C LEU A 32 31.61 9.65 -5.21
N GLY A 33 30.94 8.70 -4.56
CA GLY A 33 29.95 8.95 -3.52
C GLY A 33 30.54 9.65 -2.31
N GLY A 34 31.68 9.16 -1.80
CA GLY A 34 32.39 9.79 -0.68
C GLY A 34 32.86 11.19 -1.00
N ASP A 35 33.40 11.45 -2.20
CA ASP A 35 33.85 12.77 -2.63
C ASP A 35 32.67 13.73 -2.80
N PHE A 36 31.55 13.25 -3.37
CA PHE A 36 30.32 14.02 -3.52
C PHE A 36 29.75 14.45 -2.17
N ILE A 37 29.62 13.56 -1.21
CA ILE A 37 29.08 13.87 0.11
C ILE A 37 30.02 14.81 0.90
N LYS A 38 31.33 14.64 0.79
CA LYS A 38 32.32 15.57 1.40
C LYS A 38 32.24 17.01 0.86
N SER A 39 31.65 17.22 -0.31
CA SER A 39 31.45 18.56 -0.86
C SER A 39 30.45 19.40 -0.04
N PHE A 40 29.58 18.75 0.75
CA PHE A 40 28.67 19.43 1.68
C PHE A 40 29.28 19.53 3.07
N GLU A 41 29.43 20.74 3.59
CA GLU A 41 30.13 21.00 4.85
C GLU A 41 29.51 20.23 6.03
N GLN A 42 28.19 20.20 6.13
CA GLN A 42 27.46 19.53 7.20
C GLN A 42 27.61 18.00 7.19
N PHE A 43 28.02 17.40 6.06
CA PHE A 43 28.24 15.95 5.93
C PHE A 43 29.74 15.57 5.99
N ARG A 44 30.63 16.49 6.31
CA ARG A 44 32.08 16.24 6.44
C ARG A 44 32.45 15.49 7.71
N ASN A 45 31.75 14.39 7.98
CA ASN A 45 32.08 13.47 9.07
C ASN A 45 32.86 12.28 8.52
N THR A 46 33.99 11.94 9.17
CA THR A 46 34.88 10.87 8.72
C THR A 46 34.18 9.49 8.76
N GLU A 47 33.51 9.14 9.87
CA GLU A 47 32.82 7.86 10.03
C GLU A 47 31.72 7.68 8.99
N LEU A 48 30.87 8.71 8.78
CA LEU A 48 29.83 8.71 7.75
C LEU A 48 30.42 8.51 6.35
N THR A 49 31.45 9.28 6.01
CA THR A 49 32.07 9.21 4.67
C THR A 49 32.86 7.92 4.45
N ASP A 50 33.40 7.32 5.51
CA ASP A 50 34.08 6.03 5.45
C ASP A 50 33.06 4.90 5.19
N CYS A 51 31.86 4.94 5.75
CA CYS A 51 30.78 4.03 5.39
C CYS A 51 30.46 4.05 3.89
N ILE A 52 30.54 5.24 3.24
CA ILE A 52 30.32 5.37 1.79
C ILE A 52 31.52 4.88 0.99
N ARG A 53 32.74 5.16 1.48
CA ARG A 53 33.96 4.86 0.73
C ARG A 53 34.43 3.41 0.81
N TYR A 54 34.14 2.75 1.94
CA TYR A 54 34.73 1.45 2.28
C TYR A 54 33.68 0.36 2.49
N HIS A 55 32.59 0.37 1.69
CA HIS A 55 31.54 -0.64 1.78
C HIS A 55 31.76 -1.89 0.91
N HIS A 56 32.95 -2.01 0.27
CA HIS A 56 33.32 -3.21 -0.50
C HIS A 56 34.61 -3.85 0.03
N ALA A 57 34.72 -5.16 -0.09
CA ALA A 57 35.85 -5.94 0.43
C ALA A 57 37.23 -5.45 -0.06
N GLN A 58 37.33 -5.05 -1.35
CA GLN A 58 38.60 -4.55 -1.93
C GLN A 58 39.07 -3.25 -1.28
N GLU A 59 38.14 -2.31 -1.07
CA GLU A 59 38.43 -1.04 -0.42
C GLU A 59 38.80 -1.26 1.04
N ILE A 60 38.07 -2.13 1.77
CA ILE A 60 38.39 -2.48 3.16
C ILE A 60 39.79 -3.07 3.26
N THR A 61 40.11 -4.03 2.42
CA THR A 61 41.45 -4.68 2.41
C THR A 61 42.57 -3.66 2.23
N SER A 62 42.34 -2.61 1.45
CA SER A 62 43.35 -1.57 1.19
C SER A 62 43.59 -0.61 2.37
N VAL A 63 42.65 -0.51 3.33
CA VAL A 63 42.70 0.48 4.41
C VAL A 63 42.68 -0.11 5.82
N LYS A 64 42.28 -1.40 5.99
CA LYS A 64 42.04 -2.01 7.30
C LYS A 64 43.25 -1.94 8.27
N SER A 65 44.47 -1.91 7.75
CA SER A 65 45.68 -1.78 8.61
C SER A 65 45.84 -0.38 9.23
N ASN A 66 45.19 0.64 8.66
CA ASN A 66 45.26 2.03 9.07
C ASN A 66 43.97 2.58 9.67
N LYS A 67 42.97 1.73 9.86
CA LYS A 67 41.65 2.07 10.42
C LYS A 67 41.43 1.35 11.72
N GLU A 68 40.58 1.91 12.57
CA GLU A 68 40.20 1.28 13.83
C GLU A 68 39.34 0.04 13.58
N LYS A 69 39.51 -0.96 14.46
CA LYS A 69 38.78 -2.23 14.36
C LYS A 69 37.29 -2.11 14.59
N ASN A 70 36.84 -1.04 15.26
CA ASN A 70 35.45 -0.72 15.52
C ASN A 70 34.88 0.30 14.50
N SER A 71 35.53 0.53 13.36
CA SER A 71 35.05 1.44 12.32
C SER A 71 33.70 1.01 11.78
N LEU A 72 32.78 1.97 11.63
CA LEU A 72 31.36 1.73 11.24
C LEU A 72 31.20 1.15 9.84
N PHE A 73 32.15 1.36 8.93
CA PHE A 73 32.07 0.83 7.58
C PHE A 73 32.06 -0.71 7.52
N TYR A 74 32.61 -1.43 8.52
CA TYR A 74 32.48 -2.90 8.57
C TYR A 74 31.02 -3.32 8.72
N ILE A 75 30.22 -2.58 9.50
CA ILE A 75 28.79 -2.82 9.65
C ILE A 75 28.06 -2.50 8.34
N THR A 76 28.38 -1.38 7.69
CA THR A 76 27.79 -1.03 6.38
C THR A 76 28.10 -2.10 5.32
N TYR A 77 29.33 -2.60 5.26
CA TYR A 77 29.77 -3.66 4.35
C TYR A 77 28.93 -4.93 4.51
N ILE A 78 28.77 -5.41 5.74
CA ILE A 78 27.99 -6.64 5.98
C ILE A 78 26.48 -6.39 5.73
N ALA A 79 25.96 -5.22 6.11
CA ALA A 79 24.58 -4.86 5.88
C ALA A 79 24.24 -4.77 4.39
N ASP A 80 25.14 -4.23 3.57
CA ASP A 80 25.04 -4.22 2.11
C ASP A 80 25.02 -5.64 1.52
N ASN A 81 25.89 -6.52 2.01
CA ASN A 81 25.92 -7.92 1.58
C ASN A 81 24.63 -8.65 1.93
N ILE A 82 24.06 -8.45 3.15
CA ILE A 82 22.80 -9.06 3.56
C ILE A 82 21.63 -8.49 2.76
N SER A 83 21.60 -7.18 2.54
CA SER A 83 20.57 -6.50 1.75
C SER A 83 20.56 -6.92 0.28
N SER A 84 21.73 -7.16 -0.30
CA SER A 84 21.89 -7.68 -1.67
C SER A 84 21.49 -9.16 -1.81
N GLY A 85 21.51 -9.92 -0.73
CA GLY A 85 21.00 -11.29 -0.66
C GLY A 85 21.62 -12.27 -1.65
N MET A 86 20.79 -13.11 -2.27
CA MET A 86 21.19 -14.15 -3.22
C MET A 86 21.80 -13.61 -4.52
N ASP A 87 21.49 -12.37 -4.91
CA ASP A 87 21.95 -11.81 -6.19
C ASP A 87 23.48 -11.78 -6.28
N ARG A 88 24.20 -11.54 -5.17
CA ARG A 88 25.68 -11.57 -5.13
C ARG A 88 26.29 -12.97 -4.99
N ARG A 89 25.56 -13.96 -4.52
CA ARG A 89 26.09 -15.32 -4.32
C ARG A 89 26.28 -16.07 -5.63
N LYS A 90 25.37 -15.90 -6.59
CA LYS A 90 25.52 -16.49 -7.94
C LYS A 90 26.81 -16.05 -8.60
N ASP A 91 27.23 -14.80 -8.39
CA ASP A 91 28.48 -14.28 -8.92
C ASP A 91 29.74 -14.93 -8.31
N LEU A 92 29.64 -15.43 -7.07
CA LEU A 92 30.75 -16.07 -6.36
C LEU A 92 30.84 -17.57 -6.62
N GLU A 93 29.71 -18.25 -6.88
CA GLU A 93 29.64 -19.71 -7.09
C GLU A 93 29.84 -20.13 -8.55
N GLU A 94 29.45 -19.31 -9.53
CA GLU A 94 29.50 -19.64 -10.95
C GLU A 94 30.82 -19.26 -11.66
N GLY A 95 31.84 -18.73 -10.96
CA GLY A 95 33.10 -18.35 -11.56
C GLY A 95 32.93 -17.38 -12.73
N ALA A 96 32.35 -16.22 -12.42
CA ALA A 96 31.76 -15.28 -13.36
C ALA A 96 32.58 -15.02 -14.63
N GLU A 97 32.07 -15.41 -15.76
CA GLU A 97 32.38 -14.77 -17.05
C GLU A 97 31.98 -13.29 -16.90
N GLY A 98 32.93 -12.40 -17.07
CA GLY A 98 32.97 -10.97 -16.77
C GLY A 98 31.65 -10.22 -16.67
N PHE A 99 31.51 -9.36 -15.64
CA PHE A 99 30.36 -8.47 -15.42
C PHE A 99 29.94 -7.72 -16.69
N ASN A 100 28.65 -7.80 -17.04
CA ASN A 100 28.07 -7.14 -18.21
C ASN A 100 27.32 -5.85 -17.79
N TRP A 101 28.08 -4.85 -17.35
CA TRP A 101 27.56 -3.59 -16.85
C TRP A 101 27.05 -2.68 -17.97
N ASP A 102 25.80 -2.22 -17.87
CA ASP A 102 25.24 -1.22 -18.77
C ASP A 102 24.62 -0.04 -17.96
N LYS A 103 25.29 1.10 -17.99
CA LYS A 103 24.85 2.32 -17.29
C LYS A 103 23.43 2.80 -17.66
N LYS A 104 22.92 2.37 -18.83
CA LYS A 104 21.63 2.81 -19.38
C LYS A 104 20.47 1.89 -19.01
N VAL A 105 20.75 0.76 -18.37
CA VAL A 105 19.67 -0.17 -17.97
C VAL A 105 18.67 0.55 -17.09
N ALA A 106 17.39 0.48 -17.47
CA ALA A 106 16.29 0.96 -16.66
C ALA A 106 15.90 -0.05 -15.57
N LEU A 107 15.25 0.42 -14.52
CA LEU A 107 14.73 -0.45 -13.47
C LEU A 107 13.69 -1.42 -14.06
N GLY A 108 13.89 -2.70 -13.85
CA GLY A 108 12.93 -3.75 -14.16
C GLY A 108 11.78 -3.78 -13.16
N SER A 109 10.68 -4.35 -13.55
CA SER A 109 9.54 -4.54 -12.67
C SER A 109 9.74 -5.74 -11.74
N VAL A 110 9.45 -5.58 -10.47
CA VAL A 110 9.46 -6.68 -9.48
C VAL A 110 8.45 -7.78 -9.81
N PHE A 111 7.42 -7.47 -10.61
CA PHE A 111 6.43 -8.44 -11.06
C PHE A 111 6.94 -9.37 -12.17
N ASN A 112 8.09 -9.11 -12.78
CA ASN A 112 8.63 -9.94 -13.86
C ASN A 112 8.78 -11.42 -13.48
N VAL A 113 9.14 -11.69 -12.23
CA VAL A 113 9.35 -13.04 -11.69
C VAL A 113 8.22 -13.52 -10.79
N LEU A 114 7.24 -12.64 -10.48
CA LEU A 114 6.12 -13.03 -9.64
C LEU A 114 5.27 -14.10 -10.31
N ASN A 115 4.92 -15.15 -9.58
CA ASN A 115 4.13 -16.30 -10.06
C ASN A 115 4.70 -16.90 -11.37
N GLU A 116 6.04 -16.94 -11.50
CA GLU A 116 6.74 -17.35 -12.72
C GLU A 116 6.36 -18.76 -13.16
N LYS A 117 6.16 -19.70 -12.22
CA LYS A 117 5.78 -21.10 -12.52
C LYS A 117 4.43 -21.21 -13.23
N GLU A 118 3.49 -20.34 -12.90
CA GLU A 118 2.12 -20.37 -13.43
C GLU A 118 1.93 -19.41 -14.62
N LYS A 119 2.55 -18.23 -14.56
CA LYS A 119 2.32 -17.10 -15.51
C LYS A 119 3.55 -16.77 -16.37
N GLY A 120 4.61 -17.57 -16.27
CA GLY A 120 5.85 -17.35 -17.00
C GLY A 120 6.65 -16.14 -16.55
N ARG A 121 7.92 -16.08 -16.88
CA ARG A 121 8.79 -14.91 -16.65
C ARG A 121 8.53 -13.84 -17.71
N GLN A 122 8.54 -12.58 -17.30
CA GLN A 122 8.37 -11.42 -18.17
C GLN A 122 9.60 -10.51 -18.12
N ASN A 123 9.67 -9.52 -19.01
CA ASN A 123 10.78 -8.57 -19.06
C ASN A 123 10.25 -7.16 -19.30
N TYR A 124 9.60 -6.61 -18.28
CA TYR A 124 9.08 -5.26 -18.27
C TYR A 124 10.03 -4.35 -17.50
N SER A 125 10.15 -3.11 -17.94
CA SER A 125 10.95 -2.09 -17.27
C SER A 125 10.20 -0.77 -17.19
N TYR A 126 10.57 0.08 -16.23
CA TYR A 126 9.93 1.39 -16.05
C TYR A 126 10.47 2.37 -17.09
N PRO A 127 9.57 3.06 -17.83
CA PRO A 127 9.97 4.13 -18.74
C PRO A 127 10.52 5.33 -17.97
N PHE A 128 11.29 6.15 -18.67
CA PHE A 128 11.67 7.45 -18.17
C PHE A 128 10.43 8.37 -18.13
N VAL A 129 10.14 8.90 -16.96
CA VAL A 129 9.12 9.93 -16.77
C VAL A 129 9.79 11.19 -16.29
N ALA A 130 9.69 12.28 -17.07
CA ALA A 130 10.19 13.57 -16.66
C ALA A 130 9.41 14.07 -15.45
N ARG A 131 10.11 14.36 -14.36
CA ARG A 131 9.46 14.94 -13.17
C ARG A 131 9.13 16.40 -13.42
N THR A 132 7.88 16.75 -13.21
CA THR A 132 7.45 18.15 -13.25
C THR A 132 7.67 18.84 -11.91
N ARG A 133 7.62 18.08 -10.81
CA ARG A 133 7.85 18.57 -9.43
C ARG A 133 8.35 17.45 -8.52
N ILE A 134 9.25 17.77 -7.58
CA ILE A 134 9.71 16.81 -6.56
C ILE A 134 8.57 16.40 -5.61
N LYS A 135 7.56 17.24 -5.46
CA LYS A 135 6.42 17.05 -4.55
C LYS A 135 5.40 16.01 -5.03
N GLU A 136 5.32 15.77 -6.34
CA GLU A 136 4.31 14.87 -6.93
C GLU A 136 5.01 13.72 -7.65
N GLU A 137 4.61 12.51 -7.35
CA GLU A 137 5.09 11.32 -8.02
C GLU A 137 4.21 11.05 -9.26
N PRO A 138 4.77 11.06 -10.48
CA PRO A 138 3.98 10.77 -11.67
C PRO A 138 3.59 9.30 -11.75
N LEU A 139 2.44 9.01 -12.38
CA LEU A 139 2.09 7.65 -12.77
C LEU A 139 3.20 7.05 -13.63
N ASN A 140 3.74 5.91 -13.18
CA ASN A 140 4.78 5.22 -13.92
C ASN A 140 4.52 3.70 -13.92
N PHE A 141 3.98 3.23 -15.03
CA PHE A 141 3.68 1.82 -15.24
C PHE A 141 4.82 1.13 -15.99
N PRO A 142 5.18 -0.10 -15.63
CA PRO A 142 6.18 -0.85 -16.37
C PRO A 142 5.67 -1.21 -17.76
N THR A 143 6.56 -1.19 -18.75
CA THR A 143 6.24 -1.50 -20.15
C THR A 143 7.09 -2.68 -20.65
N ALA A 144 6.57 -3.44 -21.62
CA ALA A 144 7.29 -4.54 -22.26
C ALA A 144 8.47 -4.06 -23.14
N THR A 145 8.56 -2.76 -23.39
CA THR A 145 9.66 -2.14 -24.11
C THR A 145 10.91 -2.11 -23.22
N GLN A 146 12.07 -2.45 -23.78
CA GLN A 146 13.33 -2.26 -23.07
C GLN A 146 13.65 -0.76 -22.99
N ASN A 147 13.35 -0.19 -21.83
CA ASN A 147 13.63 1.22 -21.54
C ASN A 147 15.12 1.43 -21.28
N GLN A 148 15.62 2.61 -21.58
CA GLN A 148 16.99 3.02 -21.28
C GLN A 148 17.00 4.39 -20.62
N TYR A 149 17.82 4.53 -19.58
CA TYR A 149 18.02 5.81 -18.93
C TYR A 149 19.26 6.52 -19.51
N THR A 150 19.13 7.82 -19.70
CA THR A 150 20.21 8.63 -20.30
C THR A 150 21.13 9.21 -19.24
N THR A 151 22.33 9.61 -19.64
CA THR A 151 23.23 10.40 -18.77
C THR A 151 22.55 11.68 -18.28
N ALA A 152 21.76 12.34 -19.12
CA ALA A 152 21.00 13.55 -18.75
C ALA A 152 19.95 13.28 -17.65
N TYR A 153 19.34 12.10 -17.60
CA TYR A 153 18.48 11.71 -16.50
C TYR A 153 19.21 11.70 -15.17
N TYR A 154 20.37 11.04 -15.12
CA TYR A 154 21.17 10.97 -13.91
C TYR A 154 21.77 12.33 -13.52
N ASP A 155 22.17 13.18 -14.48
CA ASP A 155 22.64 14.53 -14.23
C ASP A 155 21.53 15.40 -13.61
N GLY A 156 20.29 15.25 -14.08
CA GLY A 156 19.13 15.88 -13.43
C GLY A 156 18.97 15.44 -11.97
N LEU A 157 19.09 14.14 -11.67
CA LEU A 157 19.03 13.65 -10.29
C LEU A 157 20.17 14.20 -9.43
N ILE A 158 21.40 14.33 -9.96
CA ILE A 158 22.55 14.92 -9.26
C ILE A 158 22.25 16.38 -8.89
N THR A 159 21.65 17.14 -9.79
CA THR A 159 21.27 18.53 -9.57
C THR A 159 20.23 18.67 -8.46
N ASP A 160 19.20 17.82 -8.50
CA ASP A 160 18.16 17.81 -7.46
C ASP A 160 18.73 17.40 -6.10
N MET A 161 19.55 16.34 -6.06
CA MET A 161 20.25 15.91 -4.84
C MET A 161 21.11 17.03 -4.26
N LYS A 162 21.90 17.74 -5.08
CA LYS A 162 22.71 18.88 -4.60
C LYS A 162 21.86 19.94 -3.92
N THR A 163 20.74 20.30 -4.54
CA THR A 163 19.82 21.33 -4.02
C THR A 163 19.23 20.94 -2.67
N ILE A 164 18.88 19.66 -2.51
CA ILE A 164 18.24 19.17 -1.28
C ILE A 164 19.28 18.96 -0.18
N LEU A 165 20.41 18.28 -0.48
CA LEU A 165 21.44 17.97 0.51
C LEU A 165 22.06 19.21 1.14
N GLN A 166 22.08 20.35 0.45
CA GLN A 166 22.52 21.63 1.04
C GLN A 166 21.68 22.06 2.25
N ARG A 167 20.45 21.58 2.38
CA ARG A 167 19.50 21.93 3.44
C ARG A 167 19.35 20.85 4.52
N LEU A 168 19.84 19.64 4.27
CA LEU A 168 19.77 18.52 5.20
C LEU A 168 21.03 18.46 6.07
N LYS A 169 20.89 17.87 7.26
CA LYS A 169 21.98 17.53 8.16
C LYS A 169 21.96 16.05 8.50
N PRO A 170 23.09 15.42 8.78
CA PRO A 170 23.14 14.02 9.23
C PRO A 170 22.83 13.95 10.74
N ASP A 171 21.60 14.20 11.10
CA ASP A 171 21.11 14.15 12.48
C ASP A 171 19.74 13.42 12.54
N LYS A 172 19.29 13.08 13.74
CA LYS A 172 18.05 12.34 14.00
C LYS A 172 16.84 13.03 13.34
N GLU A 173 16.82 14.35 13.34
CA GLU A 173 15.70 15.12 12.85
C GLU A 173 15.56 15.07 11.32
N HIS A 174 16.68 15.02 10.58
CA HIS A 174 16.69 15.07 9.12
C HIS A 174 16.68 13.69 8.44
N ILE A 175 16.78 12.57 9.17
CA ILE A 175 16.80 11.22 8.57
C ILE A 175 15.52 10.96 7.73
N ASN A 176 14.32 11.34 8.23
CA ASN A 176 13.07 11.17 7.48
C ASN A 176 13.07 12.03 6.19
N SER A 177 13.60 13.24 6.23
CA SER A 177 13.75 14.07 5.03
C SER A 177 14.77 13.49 4.04
N LEU A 178 15.84 12.86 4.54
CA LEU A 178 16.80 12.13 3.71
C LEU A 178 16.13 10.93 3.03
N LEU A 179 15.36 10.13 3.76
CA LEU A 179 14.57 9.02 3.21
C LEU A 179 13.57 9.49 2.16
N GLN A 180 12.86 10.61 2.40
CA GLN A 180 11.93 11.19 1.42
C GLN A 180 12.64 11.65 0.14
N MET A 181 13.80 12.29 0.27
CA MET A 181 14.63 12.65 -0.88
C MET A 181 14.99 11.41 -1.69
N MET A 182 15.50 10.37 -1.02
CA MET A 182 15.90 9.13 -1.66
C MET A 182 14.70 8.44 -2.32
N GLU A 183 13.57 8.33 -1.64
CA GLU A 183 12.36 7.75 -2.22
C GLU A 183 11.91 8.52 -3.46
N SER A 184 11.85 9.84 -3.36
CA SER A 184 11.47 10.70 -4.48
C SER A 184 12.41 10.57 -5.67
N LEU A 185 13.71 10.50 -5.46
CA LEU A 185 14.71 10.53 -6.55
C LEU A 185 15.19 9.15 -7.00
N TRP A 186 15.22 8.15 -6.10
CA TRP A 186 15.87 6.87 -6.37
C TRP A 186 14.92 5.68 -6.57
N SER A 187 13.61 5.89 -6.43
CA SER A 187 12.61 4.81 -6.55
C SER A 187 12.64 4.09 -7.90
N TYR A 188 13.10 4.74 -8.95
CA TYR A 188 13.23 4.16 -10.29
C TYR A 188 14.69 4.01 -10.73
N VAL A 189 15.65 4.31 -9.86
CA VAL A 189 17.08 4.06 -10.11
C VAL A 189 17.40 2.62 -9.73
N PRO A 190 17.93 1.79 -10.63
CA PRO A 190 18.29 0.42 -10.28
C PRO A 190 19.50 0.37 -9.34
N SER A 191 19.45 -0.51 -8.34
CA SER A 191 20.56 -0.75 -7.41
C SER A 191 21.77 -1.40 -8.10
N SER A 192 21.53 -2.29 -9.07
CA SER A 192 22.54 -2.91 -9.94
C SER A 192 22.24 -2.56 -11.40
N THR A 193 23.27 -2.58 -12.26
CA THR A 193 23.14 -2.47 -13.72
C THR A 193 23.83 -3.62 -14.45
N ASP A 194 24.11 -4.71 -13.75
CA ASP A 194 24.59 -5.94 -14.33
C ASP A 194 23.43 -6.68 -15.03
N LYS A 195 23.55 -6.88 -16.35
CA LYS A 195 22.52 -7.56 -17.16
C LYS A 195 22.41 -9.05 -16.87
N ASN A 196 23.38 -9.62 -16.18
CA ASN A 196 23.35 -11.04 -15.78
C ASN A 196 22.45 -11.25 -14.54
N GLN A 197 22.04 -10.17 -13.87
CA GLN A 197 21.19 -10.19 -12.69
C GLN A 197 19.78 -9.64 -12.99
N LEU A 198 18.83 -9.85 -12.06
CA LEU A 198 17.54 -9.17 -12.06
C LEU A 198 17.74 -7.72 -11.61
N VAL A 199 17.50 -6.77 -12.53
CA VAL A 199 17.65 -5.33 -12.26
C VAL A 199 16.30 -4.78 -11.79
N ASP A 200 15.67 -5.35 -10.76
CA ASP A 200 14.31 -5.07 -10.31
C ASP A 200 14.21 -4.46 -8.90
N ILE A 201 15.34 -4.31 -8.21
CA ILE A 201 15.42 -3.66 -6.91
C ILE A 201 15.86 -2.21 -7.10
N SER A 202 15.07 -1.26 -6.56
CA SER A 202 15.43 0.15 -6.62
C SER A 202 16.61 0.48 -5.69
N LEU A 203 17.38 1.51 -6.06
CA LEU A 203 18.45 2.02 -5.19
C LEU A 203 17.89 2.51 -3.84
N TYR A 204 16.68 3.04 -3.82
CA TYR A 204 16.00 3.43 -2.58
C TYR A 204 15.75 2.23 -1.67
N ASP A 205 15.09 1.18 -2.17
CA ASP A 205 14.75 0.01 -1.34
C ASP A 205 15.99 -0.71 -0.84
N HIS A 206 17.01 -0.85 -1.69
CA HIS A 206 18.30 -1.42 -1.31
C HIS A 206 18.98 -0.61 -0.21
N SER A 207 19.12 0.70 -0.39
CA SER A 207 19.79 1.56 0.60
C SER A 207 19.03 1.63 1.92
N ARG A 208 17.68 1.67 1.88
CA ARG A 208 16.83 1.67 3.07
C ARG A 208 16.99 0.38 3.87
N THR A 209 16.92 -0.79 3.21
CA THR A 209 17.11 -2.07 3.88
C THR A 209 18.53 -2.26 4.40
N THR A 210 19.55 -1.76 3.69
CA THR A 210 20.94 -1.72 4.18
C THR A 210 21.05 -0.93 5.48
N ALA A 211 20.44 0.26 5.55
CA ALA A 211 20.48 1.08 6.76
C ALA A 211 19.70 0.45 7.93
N ALA A 212 18.57 -0.23 7.66
CA ALA A 212 17.82 -0.98 8.65
C ALA A 212 18.65 -2.11 9.26
N ILE A 213 19.30 -2.90 8.42
CA ILE A 213 20.18 -3.99 8.83
C ILE A 213 21.38 -3.43 9.62
N ALA A 214 22.02 -2.37 9.12
CA ALA A 214 23.18 -1.76 9.77
C ALA A 214 22.84 -1.26 11.18
N SER A 215 21.71 -0.57 11.36
CA SER A 215 21.27 -0.09 12.67
C SER A 215 20.99 -1.22 13.65
N ALA A 216 20.39 -2.32 13.18
CA ALA A 216 20.12 -3.50 14.00
C ALA A 216 21.42 -4.22 14.41
N ILE A 217 22.40 -4.37 13.51
CA ILE A 217 23.72 -4.94 13.82
C ILE A 217 24.42 -4.08 14.87
N TYR A 218 24.40 -2.77 14.71
CA TYR A 218 25.03 -1.85 15.66
C TYR A 218 24.44 -2.03 17.07
N ASP A 219 23.12 -2.03 17.22
CA ASP A 219 22.47 -2.21 18.51
C ASP A 219 22.75 -3.59 19.11
N TYR A 220 22.76 -4.64 18.28
CA TYR A 220 23.14 -5.97 18.71
C TYR A 220 24.56 -6.02 19.26
N PHE A 221 25.53 -5.41 18.56
CA PHE A 221 26.93 -5.36 19.00
C PHE A 221 27.13 -4.54 20.26
N GLN A 222 26.41 -3.42 20.41
CA GLN A 222 26.45 -2.65 21.65
C GLN A 222 25.92 -3.47 22.83
N ALA A 223 24.85 -4.26 22.65
CA ALA A 223 24.28 -5.09 23.70
C ALA A 223 25.18 -6.25 24.09
N GLU A 224 25.88 -6.85 23.12
CA GLU A 224 26.80 -7.98 23.33
C GLU A 224 28.23 -7.52 23.70
N ASN A 225 28.46 -6.21 23.83
CA ASN A 225 29.78 -5.61 24.10
C ASN A 225 30.87 -6.01 23.07
N ILE A 226 30.46 -6.20 21.81
CA ILE A 226 31.36 -6.50 20.69
C ILE A 226 31.99 -5.19 20.21
N THR A 227 33.32 -5.08 20.31
CA THR A 227 34.08 -3.86 19.92
C THR A 227 35.03 -4.09 18.76
N ASP A 228 35.34 -5.31 18.38
CA ASP A 228 36.18 -5.63 17.21
C ASP A 228 35.30 -6.02 16.01
N TYR A 229 34.73 -4.99 15.33
CA TYR A 229 33.86 -5.18 14.16
C TYR A 229 34.60 -5.78 12.98
N GLN A 230 35.91 -5.46 12.83
CA GLN A 230 36.75 -6.05 11.80
C GLN A 230 36.77 -7.58 11.92
N LYS A 231 37.04 -8.10 13.11
CA LYS A 231 37.13 -9.54 13.36
C LYS A 231 35.79 -10.21 13.13
N GLU A 232 34.68 -9.62 13.64
CA GLU A 232 33.34 -10.22 13.61
C GLU A 232 32.67 -10.17 12.24
N LEU A 233 32.97 -9.15 11.40
CA LEU A 233 32.23 -8.91 10.17
C LEU A 233 33.07 -9.00 8.90
N PHE A 234 34.41 -8.98 8.98
CA PHE A 234 35.25 -8.96 7.79
C PHE A 234 36.31 -10.05 7.75
N ASP A 235 36.96 -10.34 8.86
CA ASP A 235 37.96 -11.40 8.95
C ASP A 235 37.28 -12.79 9.04
N TYR A 236 37.93 -13.80 9.57
CA TYR A 236 37.45 -15.19 9.55
C TYR A 236 36.16 -15.46 10.36
N ASN A 237 35.74 -14.59 11.28
CA ASN A 237 34.47 -14.76 12.02
C ASN A 237 33.25 -14.27 11.24
N ALA A 238 33.43 -13.63 10.10
CA ALA A 238 32.31 -13.08 9.29
C ALA A 238 31.28 -14.16 8.93
N THR A 239 31.70 -15.40 8.69
CA THR A 239 30.81 -16.53 8.39
C THR A 239 29.95 -16.94 9.60
N GLU A 240 30.49 -16.84 10.82
CA GLU A 240 29.77 -17.16 12.05
C GLU A 240 28.66 -16.12 12.34
N PHE A 241 28.89 -14.86 11.98
CA PHE A 241 27.89 -13.81 12.18
C PHE A 241 26.60 -14.09 11.38
N TYR A 242 26.71 -14.64 10.19
CA TYR A 242 25.53 -14.93 9.36
C TYR A 242 24.54 -15.92 10.00
N ASP A 243 25.02 -16.80 10.89
CA ASP A 243 24.18 -17.78 11.59
C ASP A 243 23.62 -17.24 12.91
N LYS A 244 24.13 -16.12 13.42
CA LYS A 244 23.65 -15.52 14.68
C LYS A 244 22.25 -14.93 14.49
N ASN A 245 21.35 -15.24 15.42
CA ASN A 245 20.02 -14.60 15.49
C ASN A 245 20.14 -13.15 16.00
N ALA A 246 20.82 -12.30 15.23
CA ALA A 246 21.07 -10.91 15.59
C ALA A 246 19.87 -9.97 15.39
N PHE A 247 18.82 -10.44 14.71
CA PHE A 247 17.68 -9.62 14.31
C PHE A 247 16.37 -10.14 14.89
N LEU A 248 15.39 -9.23 15.03
CA LEU A 248 13.98 -9.53 15.22
C LEU A 248 13.20 -9.01 14.02
N MET A 249 12.44 -9.88 13.37
CA MET A 249 11.36 -9.48 12.47
C MET A 249 10.11 -9.31 13.32
N MET A 250 9.54 -8.11 13.35
CA MET A 250 8.38 -7.74 14.14
C MET A 250 7.22 -7.31 13.24
N ASN A 251 5.98 -7.58 13.68
CA ASN A 251 4.81 -6.98 13.06
C ASN A 251 3.85 -6.37 14.08
N PHE A 252 3.15 -5.32 13.61
CA PHE A 252 1.85 -4.90 14.13
C PHE A 252 0.75 -5.45 13.23
N ASP A 253 -0.38 -5.83 13.83
CA ASP A 253 -1.56 -6.30 13.10
C ASP A 253 -2.82 -5.81 13.82
N MET A 254 -3.49 -4.83 13.21
CA MET A 254 -4.69 -4.18 13.75
C MET A 254 -5.94 -4.98 13.39
N SER A 255 -6.72 -5.33 14.38
CA SER A 255 -8.01 -6.04 14.23
C SER A 255 -9.17 -5.11 14.51
N GLY A 256 -10.31 -5.33 13.83
CA GLY A 256 -11.52 -4.52 14.00
C GLY A 256 -11.62 -3.33 13.04
N VAL A 257 -10.66 -3.18 12.12
CA VAL A 257 -10.54 -2.05 11.16
C VAL A 257 -11.85 -1.82 10.40
N GLN A 258 -12.37 -2.82 9.72
CA GLN A 258 -13.58 -2.70 8.90
C GLN A 258 -14.81 -2.36 9.75
N ASN A 259 -14.97 -3.04 10.90
CA ASN A 259 -16.09 -2.76 11.81
C ASN A 259 -16.03 -1.33 12.36
N PHE A 260 -14.85 -0.86 12.74
CA PHE A 260 -14.65 0.51 13.21
C PHE A 260 -14.98 1.55 12.12
N ILE A 261 -14.56 1.33 10.88
CA ILE A 261 -14.80 2.26 9.77
C ILE A 261 -16.30 2.29 9.43
N TYR A 262 -16.93 1.13 9.25
CA TYR A 262 -18.24 1.03 8.62
C TYR A 262 -19.43 1.09 9.61
N ASN A 263 -19.24 0.83 10.89
CA ASN A 263 -20.32 0.89 11.89
C ASN A 263 -20.69 2.34 12.21
N ILE A 264 -21.36 2.98 11.26
CA ILE A 264 -21.82 4.37 11.33
C ILE A 264 -23.28 4.46 10.95
N SER A 265 -24.03 5.21 11.74
CA SER A 265 -25.42 5.60 11.46
C SER A 265 -25.57 7.10 11.61
N GLY A 266 -25.89 7.82 10.55
CA GLY A 266 -26.13 9.27 10.65
C GLY A 266 -26.07 9.99 9.31
N SER A 267 -26.52 11.23 9.29
CA SER A 267 -26.58 12.07 8.08
C SER A 267 -25.23 12.54 7.57
N LYS A 268 -24.17 12.46 8.38
CA LYS A 268 -22.79 12.87 8.02
C LYS A 268 -21.87 11.66 7.74
N ALA A 269 -22.46 10.53 7.33
CA ALA A 269 -21.76 9.25 7.22
C ALA A 269 -20.46 9.32 6.39
N LEU A 270 -20.46 9.99 5.25
CA LEU A 270 -19.28 10.11 4.39
C LEU A 270 -18.09 10.77 5.08
N LYS A 271 -18.35 11.86 5.83
CA LYS A 271 -17.30 12.57 6.58
C LYS A 271 -16.73 11.70 7.70
N SER A 272 -17.60 10.98 8.40
CA SER A 272 -17.21 10.08 9.49
C SER A 272 -16.44 8.87 8.99
N LEU A 273 -16.83 8.27 7.85
CA LEU A 273 -16.11 7.16 7.23
C LEU A 273 -14.65 7.54 6.93
N ARG A 274 -14.46 8.65 6.22
CA ARG A 274 -13.11 9.13 5.86
C ARG A 274 -12.27 9.46 7.09
N ALA A 275 -12.86 10.11 8.09
CA ALA A 275 -12.15 10.44 9.32
C ALA A 275 -11.69 9.18 10.07
N ARG A 276 -12.52 8.14 10.11
CA ARG A 276 -12.18 6.87 10.75
C ARG A 276 -11.09 6.11 10.00
N SER A 277 -11.19 6.02 8.67
CA SER A 277 -10.15 5.42 7.85
C SER A 277 -8.81 6.13 8.01
N PHE A 278 -8.82 7.45 7.86
CA PHE A 278 -7.64 8.29 8.05
C PHE A 278 -7.03 8.10 9.45
N TYR A 279 -7.87 8.06 10.48
CA TYR A 279 -7.40 7.90 11.85
C TYR A 279 -6.69 6.56 12.07
N LEU A 280 -7.19 5.47 11.51
CA LEU A 280 -6.54 4.15 11.63
C LEU A 280 -5.18 4.11 10.93
N ASP A 281 -5.07 4.71 9.74
CA ASP A 281 -3.79 4.84 9.06
C ASP A 281 -2.79 5.67 9.88
N MET A 282 -3.25 6.82 10.42
CA MET A 282 -2.42 7.66 11.28
C MET A 282 -2.03 6.98 12.59
N LEU A 283 -2.92 6.19 13.20
CA LEU A 283 -2.60 5.42 14.40
C LEU A 283 -1.45 4.45 14.14
N LEU A 284 -1.52 3.70 13.05
CA LEU A 284 -0.49 2.70 12.76
C LEU A 284 0.88 3.34 12.42
N GLU A 285 0.87 4.43 11.67
CA GLU A 285 2.07 5.21 11.37
C GLU A 285 2.70 5.77 12.67
N TYR A 286 1.87 6.40 13.52
CA TYR A 286 2.33 6.98 14.77
C TYR A 286 2.82 5.92 15.77
N ILE A 287 2.10 4.80 15.91
CA ILE A 287 2.52 3.67 16.77
C ILE A 287 3.89 3.16 16.33
N SER A 288 4.08 3.00 15.01
CA SER A 288 5.35 2.56 14.45
C SER A 288 6.48 3.55 14.73
N ASP A 289 6.25 4.84 14.50
CA ASP A 289 7.25 5.90 14.75
C ASP A 289 7.58 6.04 16.24
N ASN A 290 6.59 5.92 17.13
CA ASN A 290 6.82 6.01 18.58
C ASN A 290 7.65 4.82 19.09
N LEU A 291 7.39 3.60 18.57
CA LEU A 291 8.24 2.46 18.89
C LEU A 291 9.68 2.66 18.41
N LEU A 292 9.85 3.13 17.17
CA LEU A 292 11.18 3.44 16.63
C LEU A 292 11.91 4.49 17.45
N GLU A 293 11.20 5.51 17.92
CA GLU A 293 11.77 6.53 18.78
C GLU A 293 12.26 5.98 20.12
N LYS A 294 11.46 5.11 20.78
CA LYS A 294 11.84 4.42 22.03
C LYS A 294 13.05 3.50 21.84
N LEU A 295 13.20 2.93 20.64
CA LEU A 295 14.33 2.07 20.27
C LEU A 295 15.52 2.85 19.68
N GLU A 296 15.42 4.17 19.58
CA GLU A 296 16.43 5.04 18.93
C GLU A 296 16.75 4.62 17.49
N LEU A 297 15.72 4.15 16.76
CA LEU A 297 15.77 3.75 15.36
C LEU A 297 15.18 4.82 14.45
N SER A 298 15.24 4.59 13.14
CA SER A 298 14.67 5.46 12.11
C SER A 298 13.62 4.72 11.27
N ARG A 299 12.85 5.45 10.47
CA ARG A 299 11.89 4.85 9.52
C ARG A 299 12.53 3.95 8.46
N ALA A 300 13.86 3.93 8.32
CA ALA A 300 14.55 2.91 7.53
C ALA A 300 14.21 1.49 7.99
N ASN A 301 13.99 1.30 9.30
CA ASN A 301 13.64 0.02 9.93
C ASN A 301 12.19 -0.43 9.67
N ILE A 302 11.33 0.42 9.10
CA ILE A 302 9.99 0.03 8.65
C ILE A 302 10.12 -0.59 7.26
N LEU A 303 9.82 -1.88 7.13
CA LEU A 303 9.81 -2.57 5.85
C LEU A 303 8.51 -2.32 5.09
N TYR A 304 7.39 -2.25 5.82
CA TYR A 304 6.05 -2.02 5.29
C TYR A 304 5.12 -1.41 6.34
N VAL A 305 4.25 -0.48 5.94
CA VAL A 305 3.08 0.00 6.70
C VAL A 305 1.90 0.17 5.75
N GLY A 306 0.77 -0.44 6.07
CA GLY A 306 -0.48 -0.28 5.32
C GLY A 306 -1.48 -1.40 5.59
N GLY A 307 -2.76 -1.17 5.27
CA GLY A 307 -3.80 -2.18 5.41
C GLY A 307 -4.00 -2.72 6.84
N GLY A 308 -3.68 -1.93 7.87
CA GLY A 308 -3.72 -2.38 9.26
C GLY A 308 -2.49 -3.18 9.71
N HIS A 309 -1.47 -3.32 8.87
CA HIS A 309 -0.24 -4.07 9.18
C HIS A 309 1.01 -3.19 9.08
N ALA A 310 2.00 -3.46 9.94
CA ALA A 310 3.34 -2.93 9.79
C ALA A 310 4.38 -4.01 10.09
N TYR A 311 5.50 -4.01 9.33
CA TYR A 311 6.63 -4.91 9.54
C TYR A 311 7.89 -4.10 9.78
N LEU A 312 8.64 -4.46 10.84
CA LEU A 312 9.84 -3.76 11.27
C LEU A 312 11.00 -4.74 11.45
N LEU A 313 12.22 -4.28 11.14
CA LEU A 313 13.44 -5.01 11.42
C LEU A 313 14.17 -4.36 12.60
N LEU A 314 14.38 -5.12 13.67
CA LEU A 314 14.93 -4.67 14.96
C LEU A 314 16.14 -5.50 15.34
N ALA A 315 16.93 -5.05 16.33
CA ALA A 315 18.00 -5.84 16.93
C ALA A 315 17.44 -6.86 17.94
N ASN A 316 17.96 -8.09 17.92
CA ASN A 316 17.62 -9.11 18.90
C ASN A 316 18.43 -8.94 20.19
N THR A 317 17.98 -8.04 21.05
CA THR A 317 18.60 -7.78 22.35
C THR A 317 17.60 -7.89 23.50
N ASN A 318 18.08 -8.14 24.71
CA ASN A 318 17.24 -8.14 25.90
C ASN A 318 16.60 -6.75 26.12
N LYS A 319 17.34 -5.66 25.85
CA LYS A 319 16.81 -4.29 25.90
C LYS A 319 15.64 -4.09 24.93
N THR A 320 15.79 -4.52 23.68
CA THR A 320 14.73 -4.46 22.68
C THR A 320 13.49 -5.22 23.14
N LYS A 321 13.65 -6.47 23.61
CA LYS A 321 12.54 -7.31 24.07
C LYS A 321 11.81 -6.70 25.27
N ALA A 322 12.53 -6.09 26.21
CA ALA A 322 11.93 -5.38 27.34
C ALA A 322 11.10 -4.17 26.89
N ILE A 323 11.66 -3.33 26.00
CA ILE A 323 10.94 -2.18 25.44
C ILE A 323 9.68 -2.65 24.68
N LEU A 324 9.76 -3.74 23.90
CA LEU A 324 8.59 -4.28 23.20
C LEU A 324 7.51 -4.76 24.17
N SER A 325 7.88 -5.39 25.28
CA SER A 325 6.93 -5.84 26.31
C SER A 325 6.20 -4.67 26.96
N ASP A 326 6.93 -3.64 27.38
CA ASP A 326 6.36 -2.44 28.00
C ASP A 326 5.49 -1.69 27.02
N PHE A 327 5.93 -1.56 25.78
CA PHE A 327 5.20 -0.89 24.70
C PHE A 327 3.88 -1.62 24.38
N GLU A 328 3.90 -2.96 24.31
CA GLU A 328 2.69 -3.76 24.09
C GLU A 328 1.69 -3.57 25.23
N HIS A 329 2.15 -3.53 26.46
CA HIS A 329 1.30 -3.30 27.64
C HIS A 329 0.63 -1.92 27.60
N ASP A 330 1.41 -0.86 27.40
CA ASP A 330 0.91 0.52 27.33
C ASP A 330 -0.10 0.69 26.21
N LEU A 331 0.24 0.16 25.02
CA LEU A 331 -0.60 0.22 23.83
C LEU A 331 -1.92 -0.51 24.04
N LYS A 332 -1.87 -1.75 24.55
CA LYS A 332 -3.06 -2.56 24.86
C LYS A 332 -3.96 -1.85 25.87
N THR A 333 -3.39 -1.27 26.93
CA THR A 333 -4.15 -0.52 27.96
C THR A 333 -4.87 0.66 27.33
N TRP A 334 -4.20 1.42 26.46
CA TRP A 334 -4.79 2.54 25.77
C TRP A 334 -5.94 2.13 24.84
N PHE A 335 -5.77 1.03 24.05
CA PHE A 335 -6.84 0.52 23.19
C PHE A 335 -8.05 0.03 23.99
N LEU A 336 -7.83 -0.66 25.11
CA LEU A 336 -8.90 -1.09 26.01
C LEU A 336 -9.67 0.09 26.60
N ASP A 337 -8.97 1.13 27.02
CA ASP A 337 -9.61 2.33 27.57
C ASP A 337 -10.47 3.04 26.52
N LYS A 338 -9.90 3.31 25.34
CA LYS A 338 -10.54 4.12 24.30
C LYS A 338 -11.56 3.35 23.45
N PHE A 339 -11.27 2.11 23.07
CA PHE A 339 -12.06 1.35 22.09
C PHE A 339 -12.72 0.10 22.67
N LYS A 340 -12.44 -0.24 23.93
CA LYS A 340 -12.90 -1.48 24.54
C LYS A 340 -12.42 -2.68 23.70
N ILE A 341 -13.37 -3.42 23.09
CA ILE A 341 -13.06 -4.58 22.24
C ILE A 341 -13.12 -4.28 20.72
N ASP A 342 -13.49 -3.06 20.33
CA ASP A 342 -13.73 -2.70 18.93
C ASP A 342 -12.45 -2.70 18.09
N LEU A 343 -11.35 -2.25 18.68
CA LEU A 343 -10.03 -2.24 18.06
C LEU A 343 -8.98 -2.93 18.95
N TYR A 344 -8.09 -3.68 18.32
CA TYR A 344 -6.98 -4.34 18.97
C TYR A 344 -5.76 -4.38 18.04
N VAL A 345 -4.56 -4.15 18.59
CA VAL A 345 -3.30 -4.29 17.85
C VAL A 345 -2.50 -5.44 18.43
N ALA A 346 -2.34 -6.49 17.66
CA ALA A 346 -1.43 -7.58 17.98
C ALA A 346 0.00 -7.17 17.68
N MET A 347 0.92 -7.41 18.63
CA MET A 347 2.35 -7.26 18.46
C MET A 347 3.00 -8.64 18.51
N ALA A 348 3.73 -9.03 17.48
CA ALA A 348 4.47 -10.28 17.47
C ALA A 348 5.86 -10.08 16.84
N TYR A 349 6.82 -10.88 17.28
CA TYR A 349 8.17 -10.89 16.70
C TYR A 349 8.75 -12.30 16.66
N THR A 350 9.70 -12.49 15.75
CA THR A 350 10.48 -13.74 15.63
C THR A 350 11.95 -13.43 15.46
N GLU A 351 12.81 -14.26 16.04
CA GLU A 351 14.26 -14.15 15.90
C GLU A 351 14.68 -14.62 14.52
N VAL A 352 15.64 -13.91 13.94
CA VAL A 352 16.06 -14.07 12.55
C VAL A 352 17.58 -13.90 12.46
N SER A 353 18.22 -14.75 11.67
CA SER A 353 19.64 -14.63 11.32
C SER A 353 19.83 -13.87 9.99
N ALA A 354 21.07 -13.48 9.70
CA ALA A 354 21.40 -12.91 8.40
C ALA A 354 21.18 -13.93 7.27
N ASN A 355 21.44 -15.20 7.49
CA ASN A 355 21.18 -16.28 6.54
C ASN A 355 19.68 -16.44 6.25
N ASP A 356 18.81 -16.26 7.25
CA ASP A 356 17.36 -16.22 7.03
C ASP A 356 16.95 -15.05 6.15
N LEU A 357 17.47 -13.83 6.43
CA LEU A 357 17.16 -12.61 5.63
C LEU A 357 17.62 -12.71 4.18
N MET A 358 18.74 -13.42 3.94
CA MET A 358 19.29 -13.67 2.61
C MET A 358 18.67 -14.88 1.91
N ASN A 359 17.67 -15.51 2.53
CA ASN A 359 17.05 -16.74 2.04
C ASN A 359 18.02 -17.91 1.84
N HIS A 360 19.05 -18.02 2.68
CA HIS A 360 19.93 -19.19 2.62
C HIS A 360 19.13 -20.43 3.01
N ASN A 361 19.22 -21.50 2.21
CA ASN A 361 18.47 -22.74 2.41
C ASN A 361 16.92 -22.60 2.41
N GLY A 362 16.37 -21.54 1.83
CA GLY A 362 14.92 -21.37 1.73
C GLY A 362 14.21 -20.93 3.01
N HIS A 363 14.93 -20.41 4.01
CA HIS A 363 14.38 -20.07 5.34
C HIS A 363 13.58 -18.75 5.39
N TYR A 364 13.66 -17.89 4.37
CA TYR A 364 13.00 -16.57 4.39
C TYR A 364 11.48 -16.68 4.58
N ARG A 365 10.84 -17.65 3.93
CA ARG A 365 9.40 -17.91 4.07
C ARG A 365 9.00 -18.33 5.47
N ASP A 366 9.88 -19.04 6.17
CA ASP A 366 9.64 -19.50 7.54
C ASP A 366 9.56 -18.34 8.53
N ILE A 367 10.21 -17.21 8.25
CA ILE A 367 10.11 -15.99 9.05
C ILE A 367 8.64 -15.55 9.13
N TYR A 368 8.00 -15.39 7.99
CA TYR A 368 6.61 -14.92 7.92
C TYR A 368 5.63 -15.97 8.47
N ARG A 369 5.88 -17.25 8.24
CA ARG A 369 5.06 -18.33 8.81
C ARG A 369 5.12 -18.31 10.33
N ARG A 370 6.30 -18.24 10.95
CA ARG A 370 6.49 -18.16 12.41
C ARG A 370 5.83 -16.90 12.98
N LEU A 371 5.99 -15.78 12.29
CA LEU A 371 5.40 -14.49 12.68
C LEU A 371 3.88 -14.54 12.65
N SER A 372 3.28 -15.06 11.57
CA SER A 372 1.84 -15.24 11.42
C SER A 372 1.24 -16.13 12.50
N GLN A 373 1.91 -17.25 12.85
CA GLN A 373 1.48 -18.14 13.93
C GLN A 373 1.45 -17.42 15.28
N LYS A 374 2.51 -16.63 15.60
CA LYS A 374 2.58 -15.86 16.84
C LYS A 374 1.51 -14.76 16.88
N THR A 375 1.30 -14.07 15.75
CA THR A 375 0.24 -13.04 15.62
C THR A 375 -1.14 -13.65 15.84
N SER A 376 -1.42 -14.80 15.23
CA SER A 376 -2.68 -15.53 15.40
C SER A 376 -2.91 -15.95 16.84
N ALA A 377 -1.85 -16.43 17.53
CA ALA A 377 -1.92 -16.76 18.96
C ALA A 377 -2.24 -15.53 19.82
N LYS A 378 -1.64 -14.36 19.52
CA LYS A 378 -1.95 -13.09 20.20
C LYS A 378 -3.42 -12.67 19.95
N LYS A 379 -3.90 -12.77 18.73
CA LYS A 379 -5.30 -12.48 18.37
C LYS A 379 -6.30 -13.42 19.06
N ALA A 380 -5.93 -14.68 19.28
CA ALA A 380 -6.76 -15.64 20.01
C ALA A 380 -6.78 -15.39 21.53
N ASN A 381 -5.72 -14.79 22.08
CA ASN A 381 -5.54 -14.53 23.52
C ASN A 381 -5.34 -13.01 23.76
N ARG A 382 -6.30 -12.19 23.33
CA ARG A 382 -6.19 -10.72 23.39
C ARG A 382 -6.16 -10.18 24.81
N TYR A 383 -7.00 -10.75 25.68
CA TYR A 383 -7.30 -10.22 27.01
C TYR A 383 -7.09 -11.29 28.07
N THR A 384 -6.59 -10.87 29.22
CA THR A 384 -6.51 -11.71 30.42
C THR A 384 -7.89 -11.91 31.04
N ALA A 385 -8.05 -12.92 31.88
CA ALA A 385 -9.30 -13.14 32.61
C ALA A 385 -9.71 -11.91 33.46
N GLU A 386 -8.73 -11.23 34.06
CA GLU A 386 -8.96 -10.01 34.87
C GLU A 386 -9.45 -8.85 33.99
N GLU A 387 -8.85 -8.63 32.82
CA GLU A 387 -9.30 -7.60 31.85
C GLU A 387 -10.73 -7.89 31.36
N ILE A 388 -11.06 -9.16 31.10
CA ILE A 388 -12.42 -9.55 30.69
C ILE A 388 -13.42 -9.30 31.84
N LEU A 389 -13.06 -9.67 33.07
CA LEU A 389 -13.91 -9.39 34.22
C LEU A 389 -14.11 -7.88 34.42
N ASN A 390 -13.05 -7.09 34.30
CA ASN A 390 -13.12 -5.63 34.42
C ASN A 390 -14.01 -5.02 33.33
N LEU A 391 -13.88 -5.45 32.07
CA LEU A 391 -14.75 -5.00 30.97
C LEU A 391 -16.23 -5.32 31.23
N ASN A 392 -16.52 -6.49 31.81
CA ASN A 392 -17.90 -6.88 32.16
C ASN A 392 -18.48 -6.15 33.36
N HIS A 393 -17.66 -5.68 34.29
CA HIS A 393 -18.09 -4.98 35.50
C HIS A 393 -18.06 -3.46 35.38
N GLN A 394 -17.36 -2.91 34.40
CA GLN A 394 -17.30 -1.47 34.14
C GLN A 394 -18.53 -1.01 33.34
N GLY A 395 -19.73 -1.01 34.00
CA GLY A 395 -20.83 -0.18 33.51
C GLY A 395 -20.47 1.29 33.72
N THR A 396 -20.34 2.08 32.65
CA THR A 396 -20.20 3.53 32.79
C THR A 396 -21.55 4.09 33.30
N GLU A 397 -21.56 4.63 34.52
CA GLU A 397 -22.73 5.25 35.06
C GLU A 397 -23.20 6.38 34.12
N ASN A 398 -24.49 6.44 33.79
CA ASN A 398 -25.09 7.36 32.82
C ASN A 398 -24.64 7.17 31.36
N ALA A 399 -24.02 6.04 30.99
CA ALA A 399 -23.76 5.74 29.60
C ALA A 399 -25.04 5.60 28.78
N ARG A 400 -25.05 6.20 27.59
CA ARG A 400 -26.12 6.08 26.59
C ARG A 400 -25.57 5.63 25.27
N GLU A 401 -26.41 5.12 24.38
CA GLU A 401 -26.01 4.71 23.03
C GLU A 401 -25.66 5.94 22.18
N CYS A 402 -24.45 5.99 21.67
CA CYS A 402 -24.01 7.03 20.74
C CYS A 402 -24.82 6.95 19.44
N ARG A 403 -25.43 8.07 19.05
CA ARG A 403 -26.24 8.16 17.83
C ARG A 403 -25.48 7.74 16.56
N GLU A 404 -24.16 7.95 16.53
CA GLU A 404 -23.32 7.70 15.35
C GLU A 404 -22.74 6.29 15.32
N CYS A 405 -22.00 5.87 16.35
CA CYS A 405 -21.30 4.58 16.35
C CYS A 405 -22.02 3.45 17.10
N LYS A 406 -23.17 3.75 17.73
CA LYS A 406 -23.98 2.79 18.50
C LYS A 406 -23.28 2.20 19.73
N ARG A 407 -22.09 2.69 20.10
CA ARG A 407 -21.41 2.29 21.32
C ARG A 407 -22.09 2.94 22.53
N SER A 408 -22.23 2.18 23.62
CA SER A 408 -22.65 2.72 24.91
C SER A 408 -21.46 3.46 25.54
N ASP A 409 -21.63 4.77 25.78
CA ASP A 409 -20.57 5.65 26.29
C ASP A 409 -21.15 6.91 26.95
N LEU A 410 -20.30 7.71 27.59
CA LEU A 410 -20.65 9.07 27.98
C LEU A 410 -20.82 9.91 26.71
N LEU A 411 -21.93 10.62 26.61
CA LEU A 411 -22.25 11.43 25.45
C LEU A 411 -22.02 12.90 25.72
N ILE A 412 -21.65 13.64 24.68
CA ILE A 412 -21.66 15.08 24.67
C ILE A 412 -23.12 15.51 24.59
N GLU A 413 -23.59 16.29 25.57
CA GLU A 413 -25.03 16.58 25.81
C GLU A 413 -25.73 17.24 24.62
N GLU A 414 -25.03 18.09 23.86
CA GLU A 414 -25.61 18.82 22.73
C GLU A 414 -25.89 17.94 21.49
N ASP A 415 -25.12 16.90 21.27
CA ASP A 415 -25.12 16.13 19.99
C ASP A 415 -25.51 14.66 20.12
N ASP A 416 -25.65 14.10 21.31
CA ASP A 416 -25.86 12.67 21.58
C ASP A 416 -24.83 11.75 20.95
N ILE A 417 -23.57 12.19 20.86
CA ILE A 417 -22.44 11.43 20.34
C ILE A 417 -21.32 11.30 21.38
N CYS A 418 -20.55 10.21 21.29
CA CYS A 418 -19.39 10.00 22.16
C CYS A 418 -18.21 10.90 21.77
N GLU A 419 -17.27 11.10 22.69
CA GLU A 419 -16.07 11.92 22.50
C GLU A 419 -15.27 11.55 21.24
N ILE A 420 -15.12 10.27 20.94
CA ILE A 420 -14.41 9.79 19.74
C ILE A 420 -15.11 10.25 18.47
N CYS A 421 -16.44 10.10 18.39
CA CYS A 421 -17.20 10.52 17.21
C CYS A 421 -17.16 12.04 17.03
N ASP A 422 -17.23 12.81 18.10
CA ASP A 422 -17.11 14.27 18.06
C ASP A 422 -15.73 14.71 17.55
N SER A 423 -14.65 14.14 18.11
CA SER A 423 -13.28 14.44 17.71
C SER A 423 -13.03 14.07 16.24
N LEU A 424 -13.53 12.91 15.77
CA LEU A 424 -13.46 12.50 14.38
C LEU A 424 -14.24 13.43 13.45
N GLN A 425 -15.43 13.91 13.86
CA GLN A 425 -16.20 14.89 13.08
C GLN A 425 -15.48 16.23 12.98
N LYS A 426 -14.81 16.68 14.06
CA LYS A 426 -14.01 17.91 14.04
C LYS A 426 -12.85 17.80 13.06
N VAL A 427 -12.05 16.74 13.14
CA VAL A 427 -10.91 16.49 12.21
C VAL A 427 -11.40 16.31 10.77
N SER A 428 -12.54 15.65 10.54
CA SER A 428 -13.11 15.41 9.21
C SER A 428 -13.31 16.68 8.37
N ARG A 429 -13.56 17.81 8.98
CA ARG A 429 -13.74 19.09 8.29
C ARG A 429 -12.43 19.56 7.64
N ASP A 430 -11.30 19.21 8.28
CA ASP A 430 -9.99 19.70 7.89
C ASP A 430 -9.26 18.72 6.95
N LEU A 431 -9.67 17.44 6.92
CA LEU A 431 -9.04 16.39 6.09
C LEU A 431 -9.00 16.69 4.59
N THR A 432 -9.97 17.46 4.09
CA THR A 432 -10.05 17.85 2.68
C THR A 432 -9.37 19.18 2.37
N ARG A 433 -9.02 19.94 3.40
CA ARG A 433 -8.43 21.28 3.26
C ARG A 433 -6.96 21.31 3.61
N GLU A 434 -6.57 20.52 4.60
CA GLU A 434 -5.22 20.52 5.14
C GLU A 434 -4.50 19.23 4.78
N ASN A 435 -3.21 19.33 4.51
CA ASN A 435 -2.34 18.21 4.25
C ASN A 435 -1.28 18.02 5.33
N ILE A 436 -1.33 18.80 6.41
CA ILE A 436 -0.37 18.73 7.51
C ILE A 436 -1.09 18.33 8.79
N PHE A 437 -0.59 17.29 9.43
CA PHE A 437 -1.10 16.72 10.67
C PHE A 437 -0.01 16.73 11.72
N VAL A 438 -0.34 17.26 12.88
CA VAL A 438 0.60 17.42 13.98
C VAL A 438 0.15 16.62 15.17
N ILE A 439 1.05 15.83 15.74
CA ILE A 439 0.84 15.09 16.98
C ILE A 439 1.67 15.75 18.08
N ALA A 440 0.99 16.20 19.12
CA ALA A 440 1.53 16.96 20.24
C ALA A 440 0.82 16.59 21.56
N ASN A 441 1.15 17.28 22.66
CA ASN A 441 0.47 17.08 23.95
C ASN A 441 -0.99 17.60 23.94
N GLU A 442 -1.27 18.58 23.07
CA GLU A 442 -2.59 19.16 22.89
C GLU A 442 -3.09 18.95 21.47
N GLY A 443 -4.38 18.78 21.27
CA GLY A 443 -4.99 18.56 19.97
C GLY A 443 -6.46 18.15 20.05
N VAL A 444 -6.99 17.69 18.92
CA VAL A 444 -8.42 17.38 18.76
C VAL A 444 -8.70 15.88 18.93
N LEU A 445 -7.85 15.01 18.38
CA LEU A 445 -8.09 13.57 18.29
C LEU A 445 -7.05 12.82 19.11
N ASP A 446 -7.49 12.00 20.05
CA ASP A 446 -6.62 11.26 20.95
C ASP A 446 -5.73 10.26 20.19
N MET A 447 -4.45 10.23 20.55
CA MET A 447 -3.45 9.29 20.11
C MET A 447 -2.84 8.53 21.30
N PRO A 448 -2.24 7.36 21.12
CA PRO A 448 -1.56 6.65 22.21
C PRO A 448 -0.49 7.52 22.91
N PHE A 449 -0.13 7.10 24.11
CA PHE A 449 0.93 7.72 24.93
C PHE A 449 0.67 9.18 25.33
N GLY A 450 -0.60 9.52 25.55
CA GLY A 450 -1.01 10.84 26.06
C GLY A 450 -0.87 11.98 25.03
N LYS A 451 -0.75 11.66 23.76
CA LYS A 451 -0.66 12.64 22.67
C LYS A 451 -2.02 12.84 21.99
N LYS A 452 -2.14 13.93 21.24
CA LYS A 452 -3.31 14.27 20.44
C LYS A 452 -2.91 14.78 19.06
N MET A 453 -3.74 14.52 18.07
CA MET A 453 -3.55 14.93 16.69
C MET A 453 -4.45 16.12 16.33
N SER A 454 -3.91 17.05 15.54
CA SER A 454 -4.65 18.13 14.89
C SER A 454 -4.22 18.30 13.44
N ALA A 455 -5.17 18.69 12.57
CA ALA A 455 -4.85 19.16 11.23
C ALA A 455 -4.54 20.67 11.31
N LEU A 456 -3.41 21.09 10.73
CA LEU A 456 -2.94 22.47 10.83
C LEU A 456 -2.47 22.98 9.45
N SER A 457 -2.55 24.29 9.25
CA SER A 457 -1.86 24.92 8.12
C SER A 457 -0.33 24.88 8.31
N TYR A 458 0.40 25.02 7.22
CA TYR A 458 1.87 25.04 7.25
C TYR A 458 2.44 26.06 8.26
N SER A 459 1.89 27.30 8.28
CA SER A 459 2.36 28.33 9.18
C SER A 459 2.10 28.04 10.66
N GLN A 460 1.01 27.34 10.99
CA GLN A 460 0.70 26.93 12.35
C GLN A 460 1.61 25.79 12.80
N ALA A 461 1.84 24.79 11.95
CA ALA A 461 2.75 23.68 12.22
C ALA A 461 4.19 24.14 12.43
N ASP A 462 4.69 25.08 11.61
CA ASP A 462 6.01 25.66 11.74
C ASP A 462 6.19 26.46 13.05
N LYS A 463 5.18 27.24 13.43
CA LYS A 463 5.18 27.96 14.72
C LYS A 463 5.18 26.99 15.91
N LEU A 464 4.35 25.96 15.87
CA LEU A 464 4.26 24.97 16.93
C LEU A 464 5.56 24.21 17.10
N LYS A 465 6.21 23.83 16.00
CA LYS A 465 7.51 23.18 16.03
C LYS A 465 8.60 24.05 16.63
N LYS A 466 8.63 25.34 16.33
CA LYS A 466 9.60 26.28 16.89
C LYS A 466 9.41 26.52 18.40
N SER A 467 8.21 26.29 18.90
CA SER A 467 7.88 26.46 20.32
C SER A 467 7.97 25.17 21.14
N ASN A 468 7.89 23.99 20.52
CA ASN A 468 7.83 22.72 21.22
C ASN A 468 8.64 21.64 20.47
N ALA A 469 9.71 21.14 21.09
CA ALA A 469 10.59 20.13 20.50
C ALA A 469 9.95 18.72 20.38
N GLU A 470 8.87 18.42 21.15
CA GLU A 470 8.20 17.12 21.16
C GLU A 470 7.03 17.00 20.16
N VAL A 471 7.10 17.67 19.04
CA VAL A 471 6.07 17.68 18.00
C VAL A 471 6.47 16.76 16.86
N GLN A 472 5.60 15.81 16.49
CA GLN A 472 5.73 15.03 15.26
C GLN A 472 4.81 15.61 14.20
N ILE A 473 5.35 15.83 12.98
CA ILE A 473 4.62 16.45 11.88
C ILE A 473 4.58 15.48 10.70
N TYR A 474 3.37 15.23 10.22
CA TYR A 474 3.09 14.38 9.07
C TYR A 474 2.53 15.20 7.91
N THR A 475 2.90 14.85 6.70
CA THR A 475 2.31 15.38 5.47
C THR A 475 1.59 14.27 4.71
N LYS A 476 0.40 14.58 4.22
CA LYS A 476 -0.43 13.64 3.46
C LYS A 476 -0.17 13.83 1.96
N ASN A 477 0.36 12.80 1.31
CA ASN A 477 0.59 12.72 -0.16
C ASN A 477 1.54 13.80 -0.74
N ILE A 478 2.21 14.58 0.09
CA ILE A 478 3.09 15.67 -0.32
C ILE A 478 4.46 15.51 0.32
N SER A 479 5.53 15.62 -0.47
CA SER A 479 6.89 15.66 0.04
C SER A 479 7.32 17.11 0.36
N GLU A 480 7.60 17.38 1.62
CA GLU A 480 8.19 18.63 2.09
C GLU A 480 9.61 18.36 2.62
N ILE A 481 10.60 18.55 1.76
CA ILE A 481 12.00 18.19 2.03
C ILE A 481 12.82 19.42 2.43
N GLY A 482 13.48 19.32 3.56
CA GLY A 482 14.66 20.15 3.89
C GLY A 482 14.44 21.46 4.62
N GLN A 483 13.22 21.90 4.92
CA GLN A 483 13.01 23.06 5.80
C GLN A 483 12.23 22.69 7.06
N ASN A 484 11.33 21.75 6.97
CA ASN A 484 10.51 21.31 8.07
C ASN A 484 10.61 19.79 8.16
N LEU A 485 10.87 19.31 9.32
CA LEU A 485 11.09 17.91 9.66
C LEU A 485 9.75 17.17 9.64
N MET A 486 9.21 17.00 8.45
CA MET A 486 7.92 16.40 8.22
C MET A 486 8.09 14.99 7.67
N THR A 487 7.25 14.08 8.14
CA THR A 487 7.20 12.71 7.65
C THR A 487 6.06 12.61 6.64
N ARG A 488 6.36 12.25 5.39
CA ARG A 488 5.33 11.96 4.39
C ARG A 488 4.68 10.62 4.68
N ILE A 489 3.37 10.60 4.58
CA ILE A 489 2.55 9.40 4.54
C ILE A 489 1.69 9.42 3.28
N ASP A 490 1.55 8.26 2.65
CA ASP A 490 0.74 8.10 1.44
C ASP A 490 -0.61 7.50 1.81
N MET A 491 -1.69 8.09 1.28
CA MET A 491 -3.06 7.65 1.53
C MET A 491 -3.90 7.71 0.26
N GLY A 492 -4.74 6.71 0.05
CA GLY A 492 -5.80 6.76 -0.94
C GLY A 492 -6.97 7.57 -0.38
N ASP A 493 -7.07 8.84 -0.76
CA ASP A 493 -8.00 9.79 -0.15
C ASP A 493 -8.77 10.66 -1.15
N TYR A 494 -8.80 10.26 -2.43
CA TYR A 494 -9.52 11.01 -3.44
C TYR A 494 -10.97 11.25 -3.02
N THR A 495 -11.40 12.49 -3.14
CA THR A 495 -12.73 12.94 -2.74
C THR A 495 -13.30 13.89 -3.79
N TYR A 496 -14.42 13.51 -4.40
CA TYR A 496 -15.13 14.37 -5.35
C TYR A 496 -15.99 15.41 -4.63
N ARG A 497 -16.85 14.98 -3.70
CA ARG A 497 -17.69 15.85 -2.85
C ARG A 497 -17.69 15.35 -1.42
N SER A 498 -17.98 16.23 -0.50
CA SER A 498 -18.04 15.90 0.95
C SER A 498 -19.40 15.39 1.40
N ASP A 499 -20.40 15.40 0.54
CA ASP A 499 -21.77 14.98 0.81
C ASP A 499 -22.33 14.13 -0.34
N PHE A 500 -23.15 13.11 -0.01
CA PHE A 500 -23.76 12.25 -1.02
C PHE A 500 -24.80 12.97 -1.87
N HIS A 501 -25.57 13.87 -1.25
CA HIS A 501 -26.61 14.63 -1.96
C HIS A 501 -26.00 15.53 -3.02
N GLU A 502 -25.02 16.35 -2.63
CA GLU A 502 -24.28 17.22 -3.57
C GLU A 502 -23.69 16.43 -4.74
N MET A 503 -23.13 15.24 -4.47
CA MET A 503 -22.55 14.40 -5.52
C MET A 503 -23.60 13.83 -6.48
N LEU A 504 -24.76 13.43 -5.94
CA LEU A 504 -25.84 12.83 -6.75
C LEU A 504 -26.67 13.88 -7.50
N GLU A 505 -26.75 15.13 -7.03
CA GLU A 505 -27.39 16.22 -7.78
C GLU A 505 -26.70 16.50 -9.11
N GLU A 506 -25.40 16.25 -9.21
CA GLU A 506 -24.61 16.42 -10.42
C GLU A 506 -24.74 15.24 -11.42
N VAL A 507 -25.49 14.20 -11.11
CA VAL A 507 -25.80 13.11 -12.04
C VAL A 507 -26.91 13.56 -12.95
N GLU A 508 -26.59 13.81 -14.23
CA GLU A 508 -27.55 14.38 -15.19
C GLU A 508 -28.53 13.35 -15.77
N VAL A 509 -28.07 12.11 -15.95
CA VAL A 509 -28.80 11.04 -16.68
C VAL A 509 -28.89 9.79 -15.84
N GLY A 510 -30.02 9.09 -15.94
CA GLY A 510 -30.26 7.81 -15.27
C GLY A 510 -30.77 7.96 -13.83
N ILE A 511 -30.92 6.82 -13.18
CA ILE A 511 -31.40 6.81 -11.78
C ILE A 511 -30.37 7.40 -10.84
N ASN A 512 -30.86 8.14 -9.87
CA ASN A 512 -30.05 8.75 -8.84
C ASN A 512 -29.78 7.72 -7.71
N ARG A 513 -28.63 7.05 -7.74
CA ARG A 513 -28.22 6.02 -6.79
C ARG A 513 -26.73 6.13 -6.47
N LEU A 514 -26.41 5.73 -5.24
CA LEU A 514 -25.04 5.46 -4.84
C LEU A 514 -24.61 4.09 -5.34
N GLY A 515 -23.44 4.04 -5.94
CA GLY A 515 -22.67 2.83 -6.16
C GLY A 515 -21.67 2.68 -5.03
N VAL A 516 -21.48 1.45 -4.56
CA VAL A 516 -20.46 1.09 -3.58
C VAL A 516 -19.62 -0.02 -4.17
N LEU A 517 -18.31 0.15 -4.18
CA LEU A 517 -17.36 -0.85 -4.63
C LEU A 517 -16.51 -1.32 -3.44
N ARG A 518 -16.44 -2.63 -3.27
CA ARG A 518 -15.40 -3.29 -2.48
C ARG A 518 -14.58 -4.18 -3.40
N ALA A 519 -13.28 -4.09 -3.28
CA ALA A 519 -12.36 -4.88 -4.09
C ALA A 519 -11.16 -5.31 -3.27
N ASP A 520 -10.65 -6.50 -3.56
CA ASP A 520 -9.50 -7.08 -2.88
C ASP A 520 -8.58 -7.78 -3.89
N VAL A 521 -7.28 -7.73 -3.62
CA VAL A 521 -6.29 -8.38 -4.47
C VAL A 521 -6.29 -9.88 -4.25
N ASP A 522 -6.53 -10.63 -5.30
CA ASP A 522 -6.62 -12.08 -5.24
C ASP A 522 -5.30 -12.72 -4.81
N ASN A 523 -5.36 -13.53 -3.74
CA ASN A 523 -4.24 -14.35 -3.26
C ASN A 523 -2.95 -13.56 -2.94
N LEU A 524 -3.05 -12.27 -2.55
CA LEU A 524 -1.88 -11.44 -2.27
C LEU A 524 -0.97 -12.05 -1.20
N GLY A 525 -1.52 -12.59 -0.11
CA GLY A 525 -0.74 -13.27 0.93
C GLY A 525 0.08 -14.46 0.37
N GLN A 526 -0.51 -15.23 -0.56
CA GLN A 526 0.22 -16.32 -1.26
C GLN A 526 1.29 -15.76 -2.19
N ALA A 527 1.02 -14.66 -2.88
CA ALA A 527 1.99 -14.00 -3.76
C ALA A 527 3.20 -13.49 -2.97
N PHE A 528 3.00 -12.94 -1.77
CA PHE A 528 4.09 -12.53 -0.87
C PHE A 528 4.94 -13.71 -0.41
N ILE A 529 4.31 -14.82 -0.02
CA ILE A 529 4.99 -15.98 0.56
C ILE A 529 5.61 -16.85 -0.53
N ASN A 530 4.86 -17.15 -1.60
CA ASN A 530 5.21 -18.17 -2.58
C ASN A 530 5.38 -17.65 -4.01
N GLY A 531 4.98 -16.41 -4.29
CA GLY A 531 4.95 -15.89 -5.66
C GLY A 531 6.34 -15.58 -6.23
N ILE A 532 7.29 -15.19 -5.39
CA ILE A 532 8.68 -14.96 -5.81
C ILE A 532 9.45 -16.28 -5.68
N PRO A 533 10.15 -16.76 -6.72
CA PRO A 533 10.98 -17.96 -6.64
C PRO A 533 12.07 -17.83 -5.58
N ASP A 534 12.44 -18.94 -4.94
CA ASP A 534 13.45 -18.97 -3.86
C ASP A 534 14.79 -18.36 -4.27
N ASP A 535 15.21 -18.58 -5.51
CA ASP A 535 16.44 -18.04 -6.07
C ASP A 535 16.52 -16.50 -6.11
N TYR A 536 15.38 -15.84 -6.02
CA TYR A 536 15.26 -14.38 -6.10
C TYR A 536 14.68 -13.75 -4.84
N LEU A 537 14.26 -14.56 -3.86
CA LEU A 537 13.61 -14.08 -2.67
C LEU A 537 14.62 -13.43 -1.72
N SER A 538 14.41 -12.15 -1.39
CA SER A 538 15.26 -11.36 -0.49
C SER A 538 14.45 -10.29 0.23
N ILE A 539 14.97 -9.76 1.33
CA ILE A 539 14.34 -8.68 2.10
C ILE A 539 14.14 -7.42 1.22
N SER A 540 15.11 -7.05 0.40
CA SER A 540 15.01 -5.87 -0.48
C SER A 540 13.95 -6.05 -1.56
N ARG A 541 13.83 -7.24 -2.17
CA ARG A 541 12.82 -7.50 -3.19
C ARG A 541 11.42 -7.55 -2.59
N THR A 542 11.25 -8.14 -1.40
CA THR A 542 9.99 -8.09 -0.66
C THR A 542 9.58 -6.66 -0.31
N ALA A 543 10.53 -5.82 0.12
CA ALA A 543 10.29 -4.40 0.38
C ALA A 543 9.89 -3.64 -0.89
N THR A 544 10.54 -3.91 -2.03
CA THR A 544 10.18 -3.33 -3.33
C THR A 544 8.77 -3.74 -3.76
N PHE A 545 8.41 -5.02 -3.61
CA PHE A 545 7.07 -5.52 -3.93
C PHE A 545 5.99 -4.85 -3.04
N SER A 546 6.20 -4.81 -1.72
CA SER A 546 5.30 -4.16 -0.77
C SER A 546 5.07 -2.69 -1.09
N ARG A 547 6.16 -1.96 -1.38
CA ARG A 547 6.09 -0.55 -1.75
C ARG A 547 5.37 -0.33 -3.09
N ALA A 548 5.58 -1.22 -4.07
CA ALA A 548 4.87 -1.16 -5.35
C ALA A 548 3.34 -1.29 -5.15
N MET A 549 2.89 -2.25 -4.32
CA MET A 549 1.47 -2.42 -4.00
C MET A 549 0.90 -1.19 -3.29
N SER A 550 1.57 -0.69 -2.24
CA SER A 550 1.14 0.53 -1.54
C SER A 550 1.05 1.74 -2.47
N ARG A 551 2.01 1.90 -3.39
CA ARG A 551 2.01 3.00 -4.37
C ARG A 551 0.80 2.94 -5.29
N PHE A 552 0.40 1.77 -5.77
CA PHE A 552 -0.78 1.64 -6.62
C PHE A 552 -2.05 2.09 -5.89
N PHE A 553 -2.31 1.56 -4.70
CA PHE A 553 -3.55 1.84 -3.96
C PHE A 553 -3.58 3.22 -3.29
N LYS A 554 -2.44 3.73 -2.82
CA LYS A 554 -2.39 4.99 -2.09
C LYS A 554 -2.11 6.21 -2.98
N ASN A 555 -1.34 6.06 -4.07
CA ASN A 555 -0.94 7.19 -4.91
C ASN A 555 -1.59 7.14 -6.30
N TYR A 556 -1.45 6.02 -7.02
CA TYR A 556 -1.93 5.95 -8.40
C TYR A 556 -3.45 5.96 -8.48
N LEU A 557 -4.14 5.34 -7.53
CA LEU A 557 -5.60 5.37 -7.44
C LEU A 557 -6.13 6.81 -7.42
N ASN A 558 -5.55 7.70 -6.60
CA ASN A 558 -5.95 9.10 -6.51
C ASN A 558 -5.81 9.83 -7.85
N GLN A 559 -4.72 9.58 -8.57
CA GLN A 559 -4.44 10.19 -9.87
C GLN A 559 -5.42 9.67 -10.94
N LEU A 560 -5.64 8.35 -11.01
CA LEU A 560 -6.58 7.73 -11.94
C LEU A 560 -8.01 8.26 -11.77
N LEU A 561 -8.45 8.46 -10.54
CA LEU A 561 -9.76 9.05 -10.25
C LEU A 561 -9.85 10.51 -10.64
N SER A 562 -8.77 11.28 -10.45
CA SER A 562 -8.74 12.70 -10.75
C SER A 562 -8.64 12.99 -12.25
N GLU A 563 -8.05 12.11 -13.08
CA GLU A 563 -7.92 12.29 -14.53
C GLU A 563 -9.25 12.56 -15.24
N LYS A 564 -10.33 11.88 -14.83
CA LYS A 564 -11.68 12.07 -15.38
C LYS A 564 -12.66 12.70 -14.40
N SER A 565 -12.18 13.18 -13.26
CA SER A 565 -13.01 13.76 -12.20
C SER A 565 -14.21 12.88 -11.84
N TYR A 566 -13.97 11.57 -11.67
CA TYR A 566 -15.02 10.62 -11.32
C TYR A 566 -15.75 11.04 -10.04
N LYS A 567 -17.07 10.95 -10.06
CA LYS A 567 -17.95 11.25 -8.91
C LYS A 567 -17.87 10.12 -7.87
N ILE A 568 -16.68 9.92 -7.33
CA ILE A 568 -16.32 8.85 -6.40
C ILE A 568 -15.56 9.44 -5.22
N ASN A 569 -15.72 8.81 -4.06
CA ASN A 569 -14.91 9.07 -2.89
C ASN A 569 -14.23 7.76 -2.47
N VAL A 570 -12.92 7.78 -2.31
CA VAL A 570 -12.18 6.71 -1.65
C VAL A 570 -12.42 6.84 -0.15
N ILE A 571 -12.94 5.79 0.44
CA ILE A 571 -13.19 5.71 1.88
C ILE A 571 -12.03 5.02 2.57
N TYR A 572 -11.56 3.93 1.99
CA TYR A 572 -10.47 3.14 2.49
C TYR A 572 -9.69 2.56 1.32
N ALA A 573 -8.37 2.68 1.38
CA ALA A 573 -7.43 2.05 0.45
C ALA A 573 -6.26 1.50 1.26
N GLY A 574 -6.31 0.22 1.56
CA GLY A 574 -5.25 -0.51 2.25
C GLY A 574 -4.08 -0.84 1.33
N GLY A 575 -3.39 -1.93 1.58
CA GLY A 575 -2.38 -2.47 0.65
C GLY A 575 -2.97 -3.34 -0.46
N ASP A 576 -4.16 -3.86 -0.24
CA ASP A 576 -4.88 -4.85 -1.07
C ASP A 576 -6.39 -4.65 -1.07
N ASP A 577 -6.95 -4.08 -0.03
CA ASP A 577 -8.39 -3.92 0.18
C ASP A 577 -8.80 -2.47 -0.12
N LEU A 578 -9.89 -2.30 -0.87
CA LEU A 578 -10.39 -1.02 -1.36
C LEU A 578 -11.90 -0.89 -1.11
N PHE A 579 -12.31 0.27 -0.57
CA PHE A 579 -13.71 0.61 -0.42
C PHE A 579 -13.98 2.03 -0.95
N MET A 580 -14.88 2.13 -1.92
CA MET A 580 -15.26 3.39 -2.56
C MET A 580 -16.77 3.55 -2.62
N ILE A 581 -17.22 4.81 -2.53
CA ILE A 581 -18.64 5.18 -2.69
C ILE A 581 -18.72 6.36 -3.68
N GLY A 582 -19.63 6.25 -4.64
CA GLY A 582 -19.78 7.27 -5.66
C GLY A 582 -21.13 7.24 -6.38
N ALA A 583 -21.27 7.98 -7.46
CA ALA A 583 -22.36 7.78 -8.38
C ALA A 583 -22.23 6.37 -9.00
N TRP A 584 -23.34 5.61 -9.04
CA TRP A 584 -23.26 4.19 -9.42
C TRP A 584 -22.67 3.95 -10.82
N GLN A 585 -22.92 4.86 -11.75
CA GLN A 585 -22.35 4.81 -13.10
C GLN A 585 -20.84 4.97 -13.08
N ASP A 586 -20.35 5.99 -12.36
CA ASP A 586 -18.93 6.25 -12.22
C ASP A 586 -18.20 5.10 -11.49
N ILE A 587 -18.85 4.49 -10.49
CA ILE A 587 -18.33 3.29 -9.80
C ILE A 587 -18.19 2.13 -10.80
N LEU A 588 -19.22 1.88 -11.61
CA LEU A 588 -19.20 0.80 -12.59
C LEU A 588 -18.14 1.04 -13.67
N ASP A 589 -18.09 2.23 -14.23
CA ASP A 589 -17.14 2.58 -15.28
C ASP A 589 -15.69 2.58 -14.74
N PHE A 590 -15.48 3.12 -13.53
CA PHE A 590 -14.16 3.11 -12.89
C PHE A 590 -13.69 1.71 -12.49
N SER A 591 -14.59 0.80 -12.14
CA SER A 591 -14.22 -0.57 -11.77
C SER A 591 -13.44 -1.30 -12.87
N ILE A 592 -13.79 -1.04 -14.14
CA ILE A 592 -13.08 -1.58 -15.30
C ILE A 592 -11.72 -0.91 -15.46
N VAL A 593 -11.66 0.43 -15.31
CA VAL A 593 -10.39 1.16 -15.35
C VAL A 593 -9.45 0.66 -14.26
N LEU A 594 -9.96 0.47 -13.04
CA LEU A 594 -9.20 -0.08 -11.92
C LEU A 594 -8.61 -1.44 -12.25
N LYS A 595 -9.44 -2.37 -12.74
CA LYS A 595 -9.01 -3.73 -13.13
C LYS A 595 -7.95 -3.70 -14.23
N GLN A 596 -8.17 -2.90 -15.28
CA GLN A 596 -7.24 -2.77 -16.41
C GLN A 596 -5.91 -2.17 -15.94
N LYS A 597 -5.94 -1.08 -15.19
CA LYS A 597 -4.74 -0.40 -14.69
C LYS A 597 -3.98 -1.24 -13.68
N PHE A 598 -4.67 -2.00 -12.83
CA PHE A 598 -4.03 -2.95 -11.95
C PHE A 598 -3.36 -4.10 -12.71
N ALA A 599 -4.03 -4.62 -13.73
CA ALA A 599 -3.47 -5.64 -14.63
C ALA A 599 -2.24 -5.13 -15.41
N ASP A 600 -2.28 -3.90 -15.94
CA ASP A 600 -1.14 -3.24 -16.57
C ASP A 600 0.03 -3.09 -15.59
N PHE A 601 -0.26 -2.59 -14.38
CA PHE A 601 0.75 -2.35 -13.35
C PHE A 601 1.41 -3.63 -12.87
N THR A 602 0.62 -4.68 -12.62
CA THR A 602 1.11 -5.98 -12.16
C THR A 602 1.45 -6.95 -13.30
N GLN A 603 1.35 -6.50 -14.56
CA GLN A 603 1.64 -7.31 -15.76
C GLN A 603 0.78 -8.58 -15.84
N ASN A 604 -0.48 -8.51 -15.40
CA ASN A 604 -1.39 -9.65 -15.24
C ASN A 604 -0.90 -10.74 -14.26
N LYS A 605 0.08 -10.42 -13.39
CA LYS A 605 0.57 -11.37 -12.39
C LYS A 605 -0.37 -11.53 -11.21
N LEU A 606 -1.10 -10.47 -10.88
CA LEU A 606 -2.14 -10.44 -9.85
C LEU A 606 -3.47 -10.07 -10.50
N SER A 607 -4.57 -10.40 -9.83
CA SER A 607 -5.93 -10.04 -10.20
C SER A 607 -6.68 -9.42 -9.01
N ILE A 608 -7.84 -8.86 -9.29
CA ILE A 608 -8.72 -8.27 -8.29
C ILE A 608 -10.09 -8.93 -8.40
N SER A 609 -10.70 -9.28 -7.27
CA SER A 609 -12.11 -9.60 -7.18
C SER A 609 -12.88 -8.44 -6.55
N ALA A 610 -14.09 -8.15 -7.04
CA ALA A 610 -14.87 -7.00 -6.58
C ALA A 610 -16.36 -7.29 -6.45
N GLY A 611 -17.00 -6.62 -5.48
CA GLY A 611 -18.44 -6.50 -5.37
C GLY A 611 -18.88 -5.06 -5.63
N ILE A 612 -19.94 -4.87 -6.43
CA ILE A 612 -20.54 -3.57 -6.71
C ILE A 612 -21.99 -3.58 -6.27
N GLY A 613 -22.30 -2.85 -5.18
CA GLY A 613 -23.64 -2.65 -4.68
C GLY A 613 -24.26 -1.33 -5.18
N MET A 614 -25.58 -1.26 -5.26
CA MET A 614 -26.32 -0.07 -5.66
C MET A 614 -27.39 0.28 -4.60
N PHE A 615 -27.36 1.50 -4.08
CA PHE A 615 -28.16 1.90 -2.94
C PHE A 615 -28.83 3.26 -3.13
N ARG A 616 -29.88 3.51 -2.35
CA ARG A 616 -30.47 4.84 -2.21
C ARG A 616 -29.57 5.72 -1.35
N GLU A 617 -29.54 7.03 -1.59
CA GLU A 617 -28.76 8.02 -0.84
C GLU A 617 -28.86 7.86 0.68
N LYS A 618 -30.07 7.65 1.21
CA LYS A 618 -30.34 7.54 2.66
C LYS A 618 -30.22 6.11 3.21
N TYR A 619 -29.72 5.15 2.43
CA TYR A 619 -29.52 3.80 2.91
C TYR A 619 -28.38 3.78 3.95
N PRO A 620 -28.51 3.01 5.06
CA PRO A 620 -27.46 3.00 6.10
C PRO A 620 -26.13 2.48 5.57
N VAL A 621 -25.05 3.25 5.78
CA VAL A 621 -23.72 2.94 5.24
C VAL A 621 -23.18 1.61 5.78
N ALA A 622 -23.41 1.30 7.06
CA ALA A 622 -23.02 0.00 7.62
C ALA A 622 -23.64 -1.18 6.85
N ARG A 623 -24.87 -1.02 6.40
CA ARG A 623 -25.54 -2.03 5.57
C ARG A 623 -25.04 -2.04 4.15
N MET A 624 -24.72 -0.88 3.55
CA MET A 624 -24.06 -0.82 2.24
C MET A 624 -22.75 -1.60 2.28
N ALA A 625 -21.91 -1.36 3.29
CA ALA A 625 -20.62 -2.02 3.43
C ALA A 625 -20.76 -3.55 3.62
N SER A 626 -21.71 -4.00 4.47
CA SER A 626 -21.96 -5.42 4.69
C SER A 626 -22.43 -6.12 3.41
N LEU A 627 -23.50 -5.57 2.77
CA LEU A 627 -24.05 -6.17 1.56
C LEU A 627 -23.05 -6.18 0.39
N THR A 628 -22.24 -5.11 0.27
CA THR A 628 -21.20 -5.10 -0.78
C THR A 628 -20.06 -6.07 -0.45
N GLY A 629 -19.78 -6.31 0.84
CA GLY A 629 -18.89 -7.39 1.28
C GLY A 629 -19.37 -8.77 0.83
N ASP A 630 -20.66 -9.07 1.01
CA ASP A 630 -21.26 -10.33 0.53
C ASP A 630 -21.11 -10.49 -1.00
N LEU A 631 -21.18 -9.37 -1.76
CA LEU A 631 -20.94 -9.37 -3.21
C LEU A 631 -19.47 -9.64 -3.55
N GLU A 632 -18.55 -9.04 -2.79
CA GLU A 632 -17.10 -9.28 -2.95
C GLU A 632 -16.77 -10.77 -2.67
N ASP A 633 -17.33 -11.34 -1.60
CA ASP A 633 -17.12 -12.73 -1.24
C ASP A 633 -17.67 -13.66 -2.35
N ALA A 634 -18.83 -13.35 -2.92
CA ALA A 634 -19.36 -14.08 -4.07
C ALA A 634 -18.42 -14.03 -5.29
N ALA A 635 -17.78 -12.88 -5.55
CA ALA A 635 -16.77 -12.76 -6.60
C ALA A 635 -15.51 -13.59 -6.31
N LYS A 636 -15.07 -13.65 -5.05
CA LYS A 636 -13.93 -14.48 -4.62
C LYS A 636 -14.21 -15.98 -4.74
N ASP A 637 -15.48 -16.37 -4.65
CA ASP A 637 -15.93 -17.76 -4.79
C ASP A 637 -16.25 -18.15 -6.25
N TYR A 638 -16.05 -17.24 -7.22
CA TYR A 638 -16.38 -17.46 -8.61
C TYR A 638 -15.68 -18.69 -9.20
N LYS A 639 -16.46 -19.51 -9.92
CA LYS A 639 -16.02 -20.69 -10.65
C LYS A 639 -16.57 -20.61 -12.09
N PRO A 640 -15.71 -20.58 -13.11
CA PRO A 640 -16.16 -20.54 -14.50
C PRO A 640 -16.88 -21.86 -14.92
N ASP A 641 -16.58 -22.96 -14.24
CA ASP A 641 -17.23 -24.25 -14.37
C ASP A 641 -17.62 -24.73 -12.97
N GLU A 642 -18.90 -25.11 -12.79
CA GLU A 642 -19.40 -25.67 -11.52
C GLU A 642 -18.62 -26.91 -11.06
N ARG A 643 -17.95 -27.61 -11.99
CA ARG A 643 -17.08 -28.75 -11.71
C ARG A 643 -15.67 -28.35 -11.20
N ALA A 644 -15.33 -27.07 -11.27
CA ALA A 644 -14.04 -26.62 -10.78
C ALA A 644 -13.93 -26.82 -9.27
N VAL A 645 -12.87 -27.50 -8.84
CA VAL A 645 -12.63 -27.81 -7.41
C VAL A 645 -12.31 -26.54 -6.63
N GLN A 646 -11.62 -25.58 -7.26
CA GLN A 646 -11.20 -24.32 -6.62
C GLN A 646 -11.83 -23.12 -7.33
N ALA A 647 -12.11 -22.06 -6.56
CA ALA A 647 -12.51 -20.77 -7.08
C ALA A 647 -11.35 -20.16 -7.90
N THR A 648 -11.68 -19.60 -9.07
CA THR A 648 -10.68 -18.93 -9.92
C THR A 648 -10.49 -17.48 -9.55
N LYS A 649 -11.44 -16.90 -8.76
CA LYS A 649 -11.44 -15.47 -8.45
C LYS A 649 -11.42 -14.61 -9.74
N ASN A 650 -10.76 -13.43 -9.73
CA ASN A 650 -10.69 -12.54 -10.90
C ASN A 650 -12.06 -12.24 -11.49
N ALA A 651 -13.01 -11.90 -10.63
CA ALA A 651 -14.42 -11.76 -10.96
C ALA A 651 -15.02 -10.50 -10.33
N VAL A 652 -16.22 -10.16 -10.80
CA VAL A 652 -17.02 -9.06 -10.26
C VAL A 652 -18.46 -9.51 -10.06
N THR A 653 -19.05 -9.10 -8.94
CA THR A 653 -20.47 -9.31 -8.64
C THR A 653 -21.20 -7.99 -8.74
N LEU A 654 -22.29 -7.95 -9.54
CA LEU A 654 -23.04 -6.73 -9.81
C LEU A 654 -24.41 -6.76 -9.13
N PHE A 655 -24.64 -5.87 -8.18
CA PHE A 655 -25.92 -5.51 -7.56
C PHE A 655 -26.61 -6.61 -6.74
N ASP A 656 -26.42 -7.86 -7.10
CA ASP A 656 -26.98 -9.05 -6.41
C ASP A 656 -25.97 -10.19 -6.43
N ALA A 657 -25.91 -10.99 -5.35
CA ALA A 657 -24.95 -12.08 -5.19
C ALA A 657 -25.04 -13.19 -6.25
N THR A 658 -26.16 -13.30 -6.97
CA THR A 658 -26.33 -14.23 -8.09
C THR A 658 -25.71 -13.76 -9.40
N ASN A 659 -25.37 -12.46 -9.49
CA ASN A 659 -24.83 -11.80 -10.68
C ASN A 659 -23.30 -11.75 -10.66
N VAL A 660 -22.67 -12.91 -10.54
CA VAL A 660 -21.21 -13.04 -10.60
C VAL A 660 -20.77 -13.26 -12.04
N PHE A 661 -19.77 -12.51 -12.48
CA PHE A 661 -19.20 -12.55 -13.83
C PHE A 661 -17.66 -12.49 -13.74
N SER A 662 -16.97 -13.11 -14.71
CA SER A 662 -15.57 -12.77 -14.89
C SER A 662 -15.45 -11.32 -15.41
N TRP A 663 -14.32 -10.67 -15.14
CA TRP A 663 -14.07 -9.34 -15.70
C TRP A 663 -14.10 -9.32 -17.23
N ASP A 664 -13.62 -10.40 -17.85
CA ASP A 664 -13.67 -10.57 -19.30
C ASP A 664 -15.13 -10.61 -19.82
N THR A 665 -16.01 -11.36 -19.15
CA THR A 665 -17.44 -11.38 -19.47
C THR A 665 -18.09 -10.00 -19.31
N LEU A 666 -17.76 -9.28 -18.24
CA LEU A 666 -18.29 -7.93 -18.04
C LEU A 666 -17.85 -6.99 -19.18
N GLU A 667 -16.57 -6.96 -19.49
CA GLU A 667 -15.95 -6.04 -20.44
C GLU A 667 -16.29 -6.39 -21.90
N ASN A 668 -16.09 -7.68 -22.30
CA ASN A 668 -16.15 -8.10 -23.69
C ASN A 668 -17.48 -8.71 -24.12
N ASP A 669 -18.42 -8.92 -23.18
CA ASP A 669 -19.75 -9.41 -23.50
C ASP A 669 -20.85 -8.47 -23.02
N ILE A 670 -20.97 -8.19 -21.71
CA ILE A 670 -22.04 -7.37 -21.14
C ILE A 670 -21.97 -5.93 -21.69
N PHE A 671 -20.80 -5.29 -21.67
CA PHE A 671 -20.67 -3.92 -22.17
C PHE A 671 -20.80 -3.83 -23.69
N VAL A 672 -20.33 -4.82 -24.44
CA VAL A 672 -20.54 -4.88 -25.90
C VAL A 672 -22.05 -4.97 -26.23
N LYS A 673 -22.80 -5.81 -25.49
CA LYS A 673 -24.25 -5.88 -25.61
C LYS A 673 -24.92 -4.55 -25.20
N LEU A 674 -24.46 -3.95 -24.11
CA LEU A 674 -24.96 -2.66 -23.62
C LEU A 674 -24.78 -1.54 -24.67
N ASP A 675 -23.60 -1.45 -25.29
CA ASP A 675 -23.33 -0.47 -26.33
C ASP A 675 -24.22 -0.66 -27.56
N ALA A 676 -24.40 -1.91 -28.00
CA ALA A 676 -25.30 -2.23 -29.10
C ALA A 676 -26.76 -1.92 -28.75
N ILE A 677 -27.21 -2.26 -27.53
CA ILE A 677 -28.54 -1.93 -27.00
C ILE A 677 -28.71 -0.40 -26.98
N THR A 678 -27.78 0.34 -26.44
CA THR A 678 -27.82 1.80 -26.34
C THR A 678 -27.98 2.42 -27.72
N LYS A 679 -27.11 2.04 -28.67
CA LYS A 679 -27.15 2.57 -30.06
C LYS A 679 -28.47 2.29 -30.78
N ASN A 680 -29.07 1.13 -30.59
CA ASN A 680 -30.30 0.76 -31.30
C ASN A 680 -31.56 1.22 -30.56
N PHE A 681 -31.51 1.46 -29.26
CA PHE A 681 -32.65 1.88 -28.45
C PHE A 681 -32.71 3.40 -28.18
N GLU A 682 -31.68 4.19 -28.52
CA GLU A 682 -31.70 5.67 -28.38
C GLU A 682 -32.88 6.35 -29.06
N LYS A 683 -33.42 5.75 -30.13
CA LYS A 683 -34.53 6.24 -30.91
C LYS A 683 -35.90 5.74 -30.48
N LEU A 684 -35.95 4.88 -29.46
CA LEU A 684 -37.21 4.32 -29.01
C LEU A 684 -37.97 5.31 -28.11
N ASP A 685 -39.25 5.47 -28.45
CA ASP A 685 -40.23 6.22 -27.66
C ASP A 685 -40.60 5.45 -26.35
N GLU A 686 -41.55 5.95 -25.55
CA GLU A 686 -42.01 5.31 -24.31
C GLU A 686 -42.53 3.87 -24.53
N THR A 687 -43.07 3.58 -25.72
CA THR A 687 -43.52 2.22 -26.07
C THR A 687 -42.35 1.26 -26.20
N GLY A 688 -41.16 1.74 -26.55
CA GLY A 688 -39.92 1.00 -26.57
C GLY A 688 -39.40 0.64 -25.19
N LYS A 689 -39.51 1.55 -24.21
CA LYS A 689 -39.16 1.26 -22.81
C LYS A 689 -39.98 0.13 -22.23
N ALA A 690 -41.30 0.10 -22.51
CA ALA A 690 -42.19 -0.98 -22.09
C ALA A 690 -41.82 -2.34 -22.72
N PHE A 691 -41.28 -2.33 -23.95
CA PHE A 691 -40.77 -3.54 -24.59
C PHE A 691 -39.57 -4.13 -23.83
N ILE A 692 -38.63 -3.30 -23.40
CA ILE A 692 -37.41 -3.75 -22.69
C ILE A 692 -37.81 -4.48 -21.38
N TYR A 693 -38.73 -3.92 -20.60
CA TYR A 693 -39.21 -4.57 -19.39
C TYR A 693 -39.88 -5.94 -19.71
N ARG A 694 -40.70 -6.02 -20.74
CA ARG A 694 -41.29 -7.28 -21.17
C ARG A 694 -40.24 -8.27 -21.62
N LEU A 695 -39.18 -7.83 -22.27
CA LEU A 695 -38.09 -8.69 -22.71
C LEU A 695 -37.37 -9.27 -21.50
N ILE A 696 -37.06 -8.45 -20.49
CA ILE A 696 -36.43 -8.90 -19.24
C ILE A 696 -37.34 -9.91 -18.52
N ASP A 697 -38.63 -9.60 -18.37
CA ASP A 697 -39.60 -10.53 -17.73
C ASP A 697 -39.68 -11.86 -18.48
N LEU A 698 -39.68 -11.84 -19.81
CA LEU A 698 -39.66 -13.03 -20.62
C LEU A 698 -38.38 -13.85 -20.45
N LEU A 699 -37.22 -13.18 -20.33
CA LEU A 699 -35.92 -13.81 -20.11
C LEU A 699 -35.79 -14.38 -18.70
N ARG A 700 -36.33 -13.70 -17.67
CA ARG A 700 -36.32 -14.14 -16.26
C ARG A 700 -37.33 -15.26 -15.96
N GLY A 701 -38.45 -15.28 -16.66
CA GLY A 701 -39.58 -16.21 -16.40
C GLY A 701 -39.29 -17.69 -16.70
N VAL A 702 -38.03 -18.05 -16.93
CA VAL A 702 -37.60 -19.39 -17.27
C VAL A 702 -36.63 -19.89 -16.20
N ASN A 703 -37.05 -20.91 -15.45
CA ASN A 703 -36.14 -21.65 -14.56
C ASN A 703 -35.02 -22.31 -15.39
N GLU A 704 -33.85 -22.51 -14.79
CA GLU A 704 -32.64 -23.00 -15.46
C GLU A 704 -32.84 -24.29 -16.30
N ASN A 705 -33.85 -25.06 -16.01
CA ASN A 705 -34.22 -26.32 -16.74
C ASN A 705 -35.40 -26.18 -17.71
N GLN A 706 -35.96 -24.98 -17.89
CA GLN A 706 -37.05 -24.76 -18.83
C GLN A 706 -36.55 -23.95 -20.02
N GLN A 707 -36.75 -24.49 -21.24
CA GLN A 707 -36.46 -23.74 -22.46
C GLN A 707 -37.32 -22.48 -22.50
N ILE A 708 -36.71 -21.34 -22.87
CA ILE A 708 -37.44 -20.11 -23.19
C ILE A 708 -38.54 -20.51 -24.15
N ASN A 709 -39.74 -19.97 -23.97
CA ASN A 709 -40.75 -20.03 -24.99
C ASN A 709 -40.27 -19.27 -26.24
N ILE A 710 -39.47 -19.96 -27.05
CA ILE A 710 -38.80 -19.46 -28.25
C ILE A 710 -39.80 -18.75 -29.17
N ALA A 711 -41.01 -19.27 -29.28
CA ALA A 711 -42.07 -18.67 -30.09
C ALA A 711 -42.52 -17.30 -29.54
N ARG A 712 -42.62 -17.15 -28.20
CA ARG A 712 -42.94 -15.86 -27.56
C ARG A 712 -41.85 -14.84 -27.74
N LEU A 713 -40.59 -15.25 -27.58
CA LEU A 713 -39.43 -14.37 -27.80
C LEU A 713 -39.39 -13.92 -29.26
N ALA A 714 -39.43 -14.86 -30.21
CA ALA A 714 -39.42 -14.56 -31.63
C ALA A 714 -40.59 -13.64 -32.02
N TYR A 715 -41.82 -13.91 -31.53
CA TYR A 715 -42.96 -13.03 -31.77
C TYR A 715 -42.78 -11.63 -31.18
N THR A 716 -42.23 -11.53 -29.98
CA THR A 716 -41.98 -10.22 -29.32
C THR A 716 -40.96 -9.42 -30.08
N LEU A 717 -39.85 -10.03 -30.52
CA LEU A 717 -38.80 -9.41 -31.31
C LEU A 717 -39.29 -9.03 -32.71
N SER A 718 -40.05 -9.90 -33.39
CA SER A 718 -40.61 -9.61 -34.73
C SER A 718 -41.50 -8.37 -34.75
N ARG A 719 -42.30 -8.14 -33.69
CA ARG A 719 -43.12 -6.92 -33.59
C ARG A 719 -42.31 -5.64 -33.41
N MET A 720 -41.06 -5.76 -33.03
CA MET A 720 -40.16 -4.64 -32.84
C MET A 720 -39.21 -4.40 -34.02
N GLU A 721 -39.13 -5.31 -34.98
CA GLU A 721 -38.23 -5.23 -36.14
C GLU A 721 -38.28 -3.88 -36.89
N GLU A 722 -39.49 -3.33 -37.03
CA GLU A 722 -39.65 -2.01 -37.69
C GLU A 722 -39.00 -0.88 -36.91
N LYS A 723 -38.92 -1.00 -35.58
CA LYS A 723 -38.37 0.04 -34.68
C LYS A 723 -36.87 -0.12 -34.43
N ILE A 724 -36.40 -1.36 -34.23
CA ILE A 724 -35.00 -1.65 -33.82
C ILE A 724 -34.16 -2.23 -34.97
N GLY A 725 -34.76 -2.52 -36.10
CA GLY A 725 -34.12 -3.16 -37.25
C GLY A 725 -34.05 -4.69 -37.16
N LYS A 726 -34.21 -5.36 -38.30
CA LYS A 726 -34.22 -6.80 -38.40
C LYS A 726 -32.92 -7.46 -37.91
N THR A 727 -31.77 -6.86 -38.25
CA THR A 727 -30.44 -7.38 -37.86
C THR A 727 -30.30 -7.40 -36.34
N PHE A 728 -30.64 -6.30 -35.66
CA PHE A 728 -30.54 -6.20 -34.22
C PHE A 728 -31.57 -7.08 -33.48
N ALA A 729 -32.77 -7.22 -34.01
CA ALA A 729 -33.75 -8.17 -33.48
C ALA A 729 -33.22 -9.63 -33.53
N GLN A 730 -32.51 -9.99 -34.61
CA GLN A 730 -31.87 -11.30 -34.73
C GLN A 730 -30.69 -11.44 -33.75
N GLU A 731 -29.90 -10.40 -33.52
CA GLU A 731 -28.83 -10.39 -32.51
C GLU A 731 -29.39 -10.61 -31.10
N LEU A 732 -30.43 -9.88 -30.71
CA LEU A 732 -31.09 -10.06 -29.41
C LEU A 732 -31.63 -11.51 -29.25
N TYR A 733 -32.17 -12.08 -30.31
CA TYR A 733 -32.62 -13.47 -30.30
C TYR A 733 -31.44 -14.44 -30.07
N ASN A 734 -30.34 -14.23 -30.78
CA ASN A 734 -29.14 -15.04 -30.65
C ASN A 734 -28.54 -14.95 -29.23
N TRP A 735 -28.40 -13.73 -28.67
CA TRP A 735 -27.92 -13.52 -27.31
C TRP A 735 -28.81 -14.16 -26.25
N ALA A 736 -30.15 -14.07 -26.43
CA ALA A 736 -31.09 -14.69 -25.51
C ALA A 736 -30.99 -16.24 -25.46
N ASN A 737 -30.57 -16.86 -26.57
CA ASN A 737 -30.35 -18.31 -26.63
C ASN A 737 -28.92 -18.73 -26.22
N ALA A 738 -27.91 -17.89 -26.50
CA ALA A 738 -26.51 -18.23 -26.22
C ALA A 738 -26.13 -17.96 -24.77
N ASP A 739 -26.42 -16.75 -24.27
CA ASP A 739 -26.11 -16.32 -22.90
C ASP A 739 -27.14 -15.28 -22.40
N ARG A 740 -28.18 -15.82 -21.82
CA ARG A 740 -29.29 -15.06 -21.28
C ARG A 740 -28.92 -14.19 -20.10
N LYS A 741 -27.99 -14.66 -19.23
CA LYS A 741 -27.60 -13.95 -17.99
C LYS A 741 -26.93 -12.63 -18.31
N THR A 742 -26.01 -12.61 -19.26
CA THR A 742 -25.30 -11.39 -19.67
C THR A 742 -26.21 -10.44 -20.42
N LEU A 743 -27.16 -10.94 -21.23
CA LEU A 743 -28.15 -10.09 -21.88
C LEU A 743 -29.08 -9.40 -20.88
N ILE A 744 -29.57 -10.13 -19.87
CA ILE A 744 -30.40 -9.55 -18.80
C ILE A 744 -29.62 -8.43 -18.11
N MET A 745 -28.37 -8.67 -17.73
CA MET A 745 -27.54 -7.67 -17.06
C MET A 745 -27.33 -6.42 -17.94
N ALA A 746 -27.05 -6.58 -19.22
CA ALA A 746 -26.90 -5.47 -20.13
C ALA A 746 -28.19 -4.63 -20.26
N LEU A 747 -29.36 -5.29 -20.36
CA LEU A 747 -30.67 -4.63 -20.39
C LEU A 747 -30.99 -3.90 -19.07
N GLU A 748 -30.65 -4.49 -17.93
CA GLU A 748 -30.83 -3.86 -16.63
C GLU A 748 -29.98 -2.60 -16.49
N ILE A 749 -28.69 -2.68 -16.84
CA ILE A 749 -27.80 -1.51 -16.83
C ILE A 749 -28.34 -0.43 -17.77
N TYR A 750 -28.80 -0.79 -18.97
CA TYR A 750 -29.41 0.15 -19.92
C TYR A 750 -30.62 0.86 -19.30
N ILE A 751 -31.57 0.13 -18.70
CA ILE A 751 -32.75 0.72 -18.04
C ILE A 751 -32.31 1.68 -16.93
N LEU A 752 -31.35 1.28 -16.11
CA LEU A 752 -30.85 2.11 -15.02
C LEU A 752 -30.16 3.39 -15.53
N LYS A 753 -29.44 3.31 -16.67
CA LYS A 753 -28.81 4.47 -17.31
C LYS A 753 -29.81 5.42 -18.01
N THR A 754 -30.95 4.91 -18.47
CA THR A 754 -31.90 5.69 -19.29
C THR A 754 -33.19 6.08 -18.57
N ARG A 755 -33.43 5.55 -17.37
CA ARG A 755 -34.62 5.84 -16.57
C ARG A 755 -34.58 7.28 -16.10
N GLU A 756 -35.67 8.04 -16.32
CA GLU A 756 -35.85 9.37 -15.77
C GLU A 756 -35.90 9.32 -14.23
N ARG A 757 -35.49 10.43 -13.60
CA ARG A 757 -35.38 10.60 -12.14
C ARG A 757 -36.70 10.36 -11.42
#